data_0ab7c47e6fc69697462d82f2cef8577f
#
_entry.id   0ab7c47e6fc69697462d82f2cef8577f
#
_cell.length_a   1.000
_cell.length_b   1.000
_cell.length_c   1.000
_cell.angle_alpha   90.00
_cell.angle_beta   90.00
_cell.angle_gamma   90.00
#
_symmetry.space_group_name_H-M   'P 1'
#
loop_
_entity.id
_entity.type
_entity.pdbx_description
1 polymer ?
#
loop_
_entity_poly.entity_id
_entity_poly.type
_entity_poly.pdbx_seq_one_letter_code
_entity_poly.pdbx_strand_id
1 'polypeptide(L)'
;MGFLTPWFFAGVVAVGLPIWLHLLKRHKSDPRLFPSLMFFERREQSSVVHKRLDYILLFALRTLMILLLVLLFANPFIRRATAKASGKKLVVVAIDHSFSMRAVAGGESHLDKAKAEALNVISGIPPTTPAEVIALGGQIQAMTQQTNDKNELRAAVAAIQPSDGRASFGELARFSRALSESTKLPLDVHLISDLQKTAMPPGFTDLRLDSDTSLILHPVGGELPNWTVENVVAPRRVYDPKRVRVQATVAGFATPAAKRTVSLVLNRKTTQTKTIDVPANGRASVEFLGLDASYGFNRGEVRIDSADGLAADDRFVFSVERADPKKILFLDDGRRPKGQFYFRSALDSNTDAAFTMDVQRPEVGATANLSNYAVVALNDPGILPSSLTDSLQRYVNAGGSVFMILGPSSAALQRVPVTDDAIDSTRYAGRESDLFLTVSDVDTGHPVLKSVEHFEGVRFYQATHVTPSKSRVLARLNDHTPLMLESQIGGGKVLIFTSPVDDSVNDFPKHASFVPFVQQSAAYLGGGGAEQPVNQLVDSYVELRTGEGKNAPAEVLDEGGKRVLSLQEATTAANYALSSEGFYEVKTASGRRTLQAVHADRRESDLTIIPKETQDLWKGTGAGGGGNGPGGAVSPAEDQKAPWSLSPVILMLLLLVALAESAVANGYLRTPADRVLPARSADAARAPQQV
;
A
#
# COMPACT_ATOMS: atom_id res chain seq x y z
N MET A 1 14.86 16.24 41.12
CA MET A 1 13.68 16.55 41.91
C MET A 1 13.04 17.81 41.35
N GLY A 2 11.74 17.84 41.15
CA GLY A 2 10.97 19.01 40.70
C GLY A 2 9.65 19.10 41.44
N PHE A 3 8.92 20.20 41.26
CA PHE A 3 7.61 20.42 41.84
C PHE A 3 6.60 20.65 40.71
N LEU A 4 5.49 19.95 40.75
CA LEU A 4 4.43 20.07 39.71
C LEU A 4 3.65 21.39 39.87
N THR A 5 3.48 21.86 41.12
CA THR A 5 2.69 23.05 41.45
C THR A 5 3.45 23.98 42.41
N PRO A 6 4.51 24.67 41.96
CA PRO A 6 5.38 25.48 42.85
C PRO A 6 4.65 26.66 43.47
N TRP A 7 3.53 27.11 42.94
CA TRP A 7 2.75 28.21 43.51
C TRP A 7 2.22 27.96 44.93
N PHE A 8 2.09 26.68 45.34
CA PHE A 8 1.68 26.32 46.71
C PHE A 8 2.72 26.65 47.77
N PHE A 9 3.98 26.97 47.42
CA PHE A 9 4.94 27.51 48.36
C PHE A 9 4.52 28.86 48.94
N ALA A 10 3.63 29.62 48.28
CA ALA A 10 3.02 30.80 48.87
C ALA A 10 2.24 30.49 50.18
N GLY A 11 1.78 29.23 50.33
CA GLY A 11 1.14 28.72 51.54
C GLY A 11 2.05 28.70 52.78
N VAL A 12 3.38 28.87 52.62
CA VAL A 12 4.31 29.02 53.78
C VAL A 12 3.94 30.24 54.61
N VAL A 13 3.32 31.26 54.05
CA VAL A 13 2.82 32.43 54.79
C VAL A 13 1.82 32.00 55.88
N ALA A 14 1.11 30.89 55.72
CA ALA A 14 0.20 30.35 56.73
C ALA A 14 0.92 29.87 58.01
N VAL A 15 2.24 29.64 57.94
CA VAL A 15 3.06 29.39 59.17
C VAL A 15 3.06 30.59 60.11
N GLY A 16 2.82 31.79 59.58
CA GLY A 16 2.62 33.00 60.43
C GLY A 16 1.45 32.88 61.44
N LEU A 17 0.43 32.04 61.09
CA LEU A 17 -0.76 31.86 61.92
C LEU A 17 -0.45 31.20 63.32
N PRO A 18 0.25 30.06 63.42
CA PRO A 18 0.67 29.49 64.69
C PRO A 18 1.65 30.39 65.43
N ILE A 19 2.53 31.12 64.74
CA ILE A 19 3.44 32.06 65.34
C ILE A 19 2.66 33.23 66.03
N TRP A 20 1.69 33.79 65.26
CA TRP A 20 0.85 34.88 65.79
C TRP A 20 -0.02 34.40 66.93
N LEU A 21 -0.64 33.24 66.91
CA LEU A 21 -1.39 32.64 68.01
C LEU A 21 -0.52 32.35 69.24
N HIS A 22 0.73 31.96 69.01
CA HIS A 22 1.68 31.73 70.11
C HIS A 22 2.11 33.03 70.83
N LEU A 23 2.26 34.13 70.09
CA LEU A 23 2.60 35.46 70.61
C LEU A 23 1.43 36.12 71.34
N LEU A 24 0.19 35.91 70.92
CA LEU A 24 -1.03 36.47 71.51
C LEU A 24 -1.36 35.90 72.90
N LYS A 25 -0.88 34.73 73.29
CA LYS A 25 -1.19 34.06 74.58
C LYS A 25 -0.35 34.52 75.76
N ARG A 26 0.17 35.74 75.79
CA ARG A 26 0.76 36.39 77.03
C ARG A 26 -0.31 37.16 77.76
N HIS A 27 -1.25 36.49 78.44
CA HIS A 27 -2.00 37.12 79.49
C HIS A 27 -1.15 37.20 80.78
N LYS A 28 -0.67 38.37 81.12
CA LYS A 28 -0.24 38.72 82.47
C LYS A 28 -1.49 38.87 83.30
N SER A 29 -1.76 37.93 84.21
CA SER A 29 -2.71 38.17 85.28
C SER A 29 -2.06 39.11 86.31
N ASP A 30 -2.64 40.26 86.52
CA ASP A 30 -2.21 41.20 87.60
C ASP A 30 -2.33 40.48 88.94
N PRO A 31 -1.26 40.57 89.81
CA PRO A 31 -1.25 39.96 91.13
C PRO A 31 -2.20 40.72 92.03
N ARG A 32 -3.29 40.12 92.52
CA ARG A 32 -4.13 40.63 93.58
C ARG A 32 -3.47 40.27 94.89
N LEU A 33 -3.10 41.29 95.68
CA LEU A 33 -2.58 41.16 97.01
C LEU A 33 -3.68 40.60 97.91
N PHE A 34 -3.42 39.44 98.55
CA PHE A 34 -4.28 38.81 99.56
C PHE A 34 -3.63 38.97 100.94
N PRO A 35 -4.35 39.45 101.98
CA PRO A 35 -3.71 39.89 103.22
C PRO A 35 -3.43 38.81 104.26
N SER A 36 -3.47 37.54 103.98
CA SER A 36 -3.10 36.49 104.90
C SER A 36 -2.50 35.26 104.30
N LEU A 37 -1.19 35.10 104.44
CA LEU A 37 -0.42 33.94 103.91
C LEU A 37 -0.16 32.85 104.95
N MET A 38 -0.87 32.86 106.12
CA MET A 38 -0.53 31.97 107.19
C MET A 38 -1.04 30.54 107.12
N PHE A 39 -1.75 30.15 106.01
CA PHE A 39 -2.32 28.81 105.83
C PHE A 39 -1.91 28.10 104.55
N PHE A 40 -0.89 28.53 103.87
CA PHE A 40 -0.41 27.83 102.66
C PHE A 40 0.94 27.17 102.93
N GLU A 41 0.93 25.79 102.90
CA GLU A 41 2.16 25.03 102.84
C GLU A 41 2.86 25.28 101.48
N ARG A 42 4.17 25.48 101.53
CA ARG A 42 5.02 25.59 100.35
C ARG A 42 5.03 24.26 99.65
N ARG A 43 4.24 24.12 98.60
CA ARG A 43 4.34 23.03 97.65
C ARG A 43 5.40 23.34 96.58
N GLU A 44 6.43 22.54 96.52
CA GLU A 44 7.51 22.72 95.52
C GLU A 44 6.98 22.67 94.13
N GLN A 45 7.30 23.69 93.32
CA GLN A 45 6.92 23.81 91.89
C GLN A 45 7.83 22.96 91.03
N SER A 46 7.56 21.67 90.90
CA SER A 46 8.25 20.81 89.90
C SER A 46 7.56 20.72 88.51
N SER A 47 6.48 21.45 88.27
CA SER A 47 5.65 21.27 87.03
C SER A 47 5.81 22.35 85.94
N VAL A 48 6.61 23.41 86.17
CA VAL A 48 6.70 24.55 85.22
C VAL A 48 7.55 24.23 84.00
N VAL A 49 8.55 23.36 84.12
CA VAL A 49 9.47 23.02 83.04
C VAL A 49 8.76 22.08 82.02
N HIS A 50 8.00 21.13 82.51
CA HIS A 50 7.29 20.19 81.64
C HIS A 50 6.20 20.88 80.78
N LYS A 51 5.45 21.79 81.36
CA LYS A 51 4.42 22.54 80.61
C LYS A 51 4.99 23.48 79.54
N ARG A 52 6.19 23.97 79.70
CA ARG A 52 6.88 24.78 78.67
C ARG A 52 7.36 23.93 77.51
N LEU A 53 7.83 22.72 77.77
CA LEU A 53 8.26 21.78 76.73
C LEU A 53 7.07 21.32 75.92
N ASP A 54 5.94 20.99 76.51
CA ASP A 54 4.72 20.58 75.83
C ASP A 54 4.17 21.69 74.92
N TYR A 55 4.25 22.95 75.33
CA TYR A 55 3.87 24.10 74.51
C TYR A 55 4.77 24.27 73.27
N ILE A 56 6.06 24.11 73.42
CA ILE A 56 7.03 24.21 72.33
C ILE A 56 6.84 23.02 71.37
N LEU A 57 6.58 21.82 71.90
CA LEU A 57 6.34 20.61 71.08
C LEU A 57 5.07 20.77 70.30
N LEU A 58 3.93 21.19 70.84
CA LEU A 58 2.68 21.46 70.15
C LEU A 58 2.87 22.53 69.06
N PHE A 59 3.58 23.58 69.32
CA PHE A 59 3.92 24.62 68.35
C PHE A 59 4.73 24.06 67.18
N ALA A 60 5.75 23.25 67.47
CA ALA A 60 6.60 22.61 66.48
C ALA A 60 5.79 21.63 65.58
N LEU A 61 4.90 20.80 66.18
CA LEU A 61 4.07 19.88 65.47
C LEU A 61 3.06 20.58 64.52
N ARG A 62 2.45 21.68 64.98
CA ARG A 62 1.53 22.50 64.16
C ARG A 62 2.24 23.17 62.98
N THR A 63 3.42 23.72 63.26
CA THR A 63 4.24 24.33 62.20
C THR A 63 4.70 23.30 61.19
N LEU A 64 5.13 22.13 61.66
CA LEU A 64 5.53 21.01 60.78
C LEU A 64 4.36 20.49 59.92
N MET A 65 3.14 20.41 60.50
CA MET A 65 1.95 19.99 59.80
C MET A 65 1.60 20.94 58.63
N ILE A 66 1.69 22.27 58.84
CA ILE A 66 1.47 23.26 57.79
C ILE A 66 2.54 23.13 56.69
N LEU A 67 3.81 22.95 57.05
CA LEU A 67 4.90 22.76 56.10
C LEU A 67 4.70 21.47 55.24
N LEU A 68 4.31 20.37 55.87
CA LEU A 68 4.02 19.12 55.16
C LEU A 68 2.81 19.28 54.26
N LEU A 69 1.78 20.03 54.66
CA LEU A 69 0.61 20.31 53.83
C LEU A 69 1.00 21.13 52.59
N VAL A 70 1.81 22.18 52.76
CA VAL A 70 2.34 22.97 51.63
C VAL A 70 3.16 22.10 50.70
N LEU A 71 4.01 21.23 51.25
CA LEU A 71 4.85 20.31 50.47
C LEU A 71 4.00 19.26 49.72
N LEU A 72 2.90 18.78 50.34
CA LEU A 72 1.96 17.86 49.73
C LEU A 72 1.32 18.48 48.47
N PHE A 73 0.82 19.73 48.62
CA PHE A 73 0.18 20.42 47.46
C PHE A 73 1.20 20.93 46.43
N ALA A 74 2.46 21.17 46.80
CA ALA A 74 3.54 21.46 45.86
C ALA A 74 3.90 20.26 44.99
N ASN A 75 3.42 19.05 45.33
CA ASN A 75 3.53 17.80 44.62
C ASN A 75 4.96 17.52 44.11
N PRO A 76 5.91 17.27 45.02
CA PRO A 76 7.28 16.98 44.67
C PRO A 76 7.38 15.63 43.94
N PHE A 77 8.20 15.60 42.88
CA PHE A 77 8.45 14.38 42.12
C PHE A 77 9.95 14.14 41.93
N ILE A 78 10.30 12.87 41.83
CA ILE A 78 11.64 12.43 41.46
C ILE A 78 11.57 11.85 40.08
N ARG A 79 12.35 12.36 39.11
CA ARG A 79 12.56 11.70 37.83
C ARG A 79 13.44 10.47 38.10
N ARG A 80 12.82 9.33 38.32
CA ARG A 80 13.51 8.06 38.27
C ARG A 80 13.62 7.64 36.80
N ALA A 81 14.79 7.25 36.31
CA ALA A 81 14.89 6.42 35.14
C ALA A 81 14.12 5.16 35.50
N THR A 82 12.92 4.98 34.93
CA THR A 82 12.29 3.68 34.93
C THR A 82 13.27 2.76 34.23
N ALA A 83 13.96 1.89 34.95
CA ALA A 83 14.41 0.66 34.39
C ALA A 83 13.13 0.07 33.76
N LYS A 84 13.02 0.06 32.42
CA LYS A 84 11.93 -0.65 31.73
C LYS A 84 11.81 -1.97 32.45
N ALA A 85 10.62 -2.28 32.93
CA ALA A 85 10.35 -3.56 33.55
C ALA A 85 10.97 -4.60 32.61
N SER A 86 11.84 -5.46 33.14
CA SER A 86 12.44 -6.60 32.44
C SER A 86 11.34 -7.64 32.17
N GLY A 87 10.24 -7.21 31.52
CA GLY A 87 9.27 -8.08 30.91
C GLY A 87 9.93 -8.68 29.67
N LYS A 88 9.64 -9.93 29.38
CA LYS A 88 10.04 -10.57 28.12
C LYS A 88 9.61 -9.66 26.98
N LYS A 89 10.55 -9.17 26.19
CA LYS A 89 10.31 -8.42 24.97
C LYS A 89 10.78 -9.24 23.78
N LEU A 90 10.21 -9.03 22.61
CA LEU A 90 10.65 -9.65 21.38
C LEU A 90 11.46 -8.65 20.56
N VAL A 91 12.65 -9.04 20.14
CA VAL A 91 13.48 -8.23 19.25
C VAL A 91 13.25 -8.70 17.80
N VAL A 92 12.84 -7.77 16.94
CA VAL A 92 12.67 -8.02 15.50
C VAL A 92 13.81 -7.34 14.77
N VAL A 93 14.63 -8.13 14.07
CA VAL A 93 15.71 -7.63 13.21
C VAL A 93 15.20 -7.63 11.79
N ALA A 94 14.72 -6.48 11.32
CA ALA A 94 14.20 -6.28 9.98
C ALA A 94 15.32 -5.81 9.06
N ILE A 95 15.70 -6.62 8.08
CA ILE A 95 16.76 -6.33 7.13
C ILE A 95 16.14 -6.05 5.78
N ASP A 96 16.36 -4.85 5.29
CA ASP A 96 15.99 -4.46 3.94
C ASP A 96 16.88 -5.20 2.94
N HIS A 97 16.25 -5.87 1.98
CA HIS A 97 16.92 -6.55 0.88
C HIS A 97 16.32 -6.18 -0.48
N SER A 98 15.60 -5.04 -0.54
CA SER A 98 14.99 -4.50 -1.75
C SER A 98 16.02 -4.22 -2.86
N PHE A 99 15.50 -3.85 -4.02
CA PHE A 99 16.30 -3.62 -5.21
C PHE A 99 17.42 -2.58 -4.99
N SER A 100 17.14 -1.50 -4.28
CA SER A 100 18.11 -0.43 -3.96
C SER A 100 19.28 -0.91 -3.11
N MET A 101 19.09 -1.95 -2.30
CA MET A 101 20.14 -2.51 -1.46
C MET A 101 21.27 -3.18 -2.24
N ARG A 102 21.12 -3.31 -3.57
CA ARG A 102 22.20 -3.69 -4.51
C ARG A 102 23.20 -2.55 -4.76
N ALA A 103 22.85 -1.29 -4.40
CA ALA A 103 23.73 -0.15 -4.59
C ALA A 103 25.08 -0.35 -3.89
N VAL A 104 26.16 -0.05 -4.61
CA VAL A 104 27.54 -0.24 -4.15
C VAL A 104 28.16 1.11 -3.83
N ALA A 105 28.68 1.26 -2.63
CA ALA A 105 29.41 2.44 -2.20
C ALA A 105 30.69 2.04 -1.47
N GLY A 106 31.85 2.43 -2.03
CA GLY A 106 33.13 2.08 -1.44
C GLY A 106 33.52 0.60 -1.57
N GLY A 107 32.99 -0.11 -2.57
CA GLY A 107 33.30 -1.51 -2.85
C GLY A 107 32.40 -2.53 -2.12
N GLU A 108 31.48 -2.09 -1.25
CA GLU A 108 30.53 -2.93 -0.56
C GLU A 108 29.10 -2.53 -0.93
N SER A 109 28.20 -3.52 -1.07
CA SER A 109 26.78 -3.24 -1.29
C SER A 109 26.09 -2.74 -0.01
N HIS A 110 24.99 -2.00 -0.16
CA HIS A 110 24.18 -1.60 0.98
C HIS A 110 23.68 -2.83 1.76
N LEU A 111 23.37 -3.94 1.07
CA LEU A 111 22.98 -5.19 1.72
C LEU A 111 24.10 -5.80 2.56
N ASP A 112 25.35 -5.78 2.09
CA ASP A 112 26.48 -6.31 2.86
C ASP A 112 26.68 -5.50 4.14
N LYS A 113 26.59 -4.17 4.05
CA LYS A 113 26.61 -3.28 5.22
C LYS A 113 25.44 -3.54 6.17
N ALA A 114 24.23 -3.80 5.62
CA ALA A 114 23.07 -4.13 6.42
C ALA A 114 23.24 -5.45 7.15
N LYS A 115 23.78 -6.46 6.51
CA LYS A 115 24.13 -7.74 7.15
C LYS A 115 25.13 -7.57 8.28
N ALA A 116 26.18 -6.78 8.06
CA ALA A 116 27.18 -6.50 9.10
C ALA A 116 26.54 -5.81 10.32
N GLU A 117 25.69 -4.81 10.08
CA GLU A 117 24.99 -4.12 11.16
C GLU A 117 23.98 -5.03 11.87
N ALA A 118 23.27 -5.90 11.14
CA ALA A 118 22.39 -6.90 11.73
C ALA A 118 23.14 -7.85 12.69
N LEU A 119 24.34 -8.28 12.31
CA LEU A 119 25.20 -9.12 13.17
C LEU A 119 25.63 -8.37 14.44
N ASN A 120 25.91 -7.06 14.35
CA ASN A 120 26.20 -6.21 15.50
C ASN A 120 24.98 -6.15 16.45
N VAL A 121 23.79 -5.89 15.90
CA VAL A 121 22.53 -5.87 16.67
C VAL A 121 22.33 -7.21 17.39
N ILE A 122 22.43 -8.34 16.66
CA ILE A 122 22.26 -9.69 17.24
C ILE A 122 23.27 -9.97 18.36
N SER A 123 24.50 -9.50 18.20
CA SER A 123 25.54 -9.69 19.23
C SER A 123 25.15 -9.01 20.56
N GLY A 124 24.49 -7.84 20.48
CA GLY A 124 24.01 -7.06 21.62
C GLY A 124 22.74 -7.58 22.30
N ILE A 125 22.01 -8.53 21.68
CA ILE A 125 20.78 -9.09 22.28
C ILE A 125 21.13 -9.96 23.50
N PRO A 126 20.48 -9.76 24.66
CA PRO A 126 20.67 -10.62 25.83
C PRO A 126 20.27 -12.07 25.52
N PRO A 127 20.97 -13.10 26.09
CA PRO A 127 20.69 -14.51 25.78
C PRO A 127 19.27 -14.99 26.17
N THR A 128 18.59 -14.26 27.05
CA THR A 128 17.23 -14.59 27.51
C THR A 128 16.13 -13.92 26.70
N THR A 129 16.50 -13.05 25.75
CA THR A 129 15.55 -12.27 24.95
C THR A 129 15.31 -12.96 23.62
N PRO A 130 14.08 -13.39 23.31
CA PRO A 130 13.77 -13.97 22.01
C PRO A 130 13.92 -12.91 20.91
N ALA A 131 14.41 -13.36 19.76
CA ALA A 131 14.54 -12.51 18.57
C ALA A 131 14.07 -13.27 17.33
N GLU A 132 13.69 -12.48 16.31
CA GLU A 132 13.26 -12.95 15.00
C GLU A 132 13.95 -12.13 13.93
N VAL A 133 14.43 -12.77 12.87
CA VAL A 133 15.00 -12.11 11.69
C VAL A 133 13.96 -12.13 10.59
N ILE A 134 13.67 -10.96 10.04
CA ILE A 134 12.80 -10.82 8.87
C ILE A 134 13.53 -10.09 7.75
N ALA A 135 13.23 -10.46 6.51
CA ALA A 135 13.71 -9.78 5.31
C ALA A 135 12.58 -8.91 4.74
N LEU A 136 12.86 -7.62 4.50
CA LEU A 136 11.94 -6.64 3.97
C LEU A 136 12.24 -6.39 2.49
N GLY A 137 11.32 -6.80 1.61
CA GLY A 137 11.37 -6.59 0.17
C GLY A 137 9.97 -6.34 -0.36
N GLY A 138 9.62 -6.87 -1.53
CA GLY A 138 8.27 -6.81 -2.06
C GLY A 138 7.23 -7.46 -1.14
N GLN A 139 7.65 -8.48 -0.40
CA GLN A 139 6.90 -9.10 0.69
C GLN A 139 7.83 -9.29 1.89
N ILE A 140 7.25 -9.27 3.10
CA ILE A 140 8.02 -9.57 4.30
C ILE A 140 8.17 -11.08 4.42
N GLN A 141 9.41 -11.55 4.59
CA GLN A 141 9.74 -12.95 4.78
C GLN A 141 10.30 -13.15 6.18
N ALA A 142 9.66 -14.02 6.96
CA ALA A 142 10.23 -14.47 8.22
C ALA A 142 11.37 -15.46 7.92
N MET A 143 12.61 -15.07 8.24
CA MET A 143 13.80 -15.90 8.03
C MET A 143 14.04 -16.88 9.17
N THR A 144 13.55 -16.55 10.38
CA THR A 144 13.54 -17.44 11.54
C THR A 144 12.19 -17.38 12.23
N GLN A 145 11.90 -18.39 13.04
CA GLN A 145 10.92 -18.26 14.11
C GLN A 145 11.54 -17.52 15.30
N GLN A 146 10.74 -17.25 16.31
CA GLN A 146 11.23 -16.63 17.55
C GLN A 146 12.19 -17.57 18.25
N THR A 147 13.45 -17.19 18.33
CA THR A 147 14.53 -18.00 18.90
C THR A 147 15.46 -17.17 19.78
N ASN A 148 16.11 -17.82 20.74
CA ASN A 148 17.19 -17.24 21.53
C ASN A 148 18.58 -17.67 21.03
N ASP A 149 18.63 -18.56 20.02
CA ASP A 149 19.90 -19.04 19.45
C ASP A 149 20.49 -18.03 18.47
N LYS A 150 21.55 -17.37 18.92
CA LYS A 150 22.28 -16.40 18.09
C LYS A 150 22.89 -17.01 16.83
N ASN A 151 23.20 -18.30 16.82
CA ASN A 151 23.77 -18.95 15.63
C ASN A 151 22.70 -19.13 14.55
N GLU A 152 21.49 -19.49 14.94
CA GLU A 152 20.33 -19.57 14.05
C GLU A 152 20.03 -18.17 13.45
N LEU A 153 19.99 -17.13 14.28
CA LEU A 153 19.79 -15.74 13.82
C LEU A 153 20.88 -15.30 12.84
N ARG A 154 22.17 -15.60 13.12
CA ARG A 154 23.29 -15.27 12.21
C ARG A 154 23.23 -16.03 10.89
N ALA A 155 22.86 -17.30 10.93
CA ALA A 155 22.69 -18.11 9.73
C ALA A 155 21.55 -17.55 8.85
N ALA A 156 20.46 -17.09 9.46
CA ALA A 156 19.36 -16.44 8.76
C ALA A 156 19.81 -15.14 8.07
N VAL A 157 20.55 -14.29 8.76
CA VAL A 157 21.12 -13.06 8.16
C VAL A 157 22.01 -13.38 6.95
N ALA A 158 22.86 -14.41 7.08
CA ALA A 158 23.75 -14.83 5.99
C ALA A 158 22.98 -15.34 4.76
N ALA A 159 21.84 -15.98 4.97
CA ALA A 159 21.01 -16.57 3.93
C ALA A 159 20.24 -15.52 3.11
N ILE A 160 20.06 -14.29 3.60
CA ILE A 160 19.35 -13.22 2.88
C ILE A 160 20.09 -12.89 1.59
N GLN A 161 19.39 -12.93 0.46
CA GLN A 161 19.89 -12.55 -0.86
C GLN A 161 19.24 -11.23 -1.32
N PRO A 162 19.89 -10.43 -2.16
CA PRO A 162 19.28 -9.23 -2.71
C PRO A 162 18.04 -9.60 -3.54
N SER A 163 16.94 -8.89 -3.31
CA SER A 163 15.68 -9.03 -4.04
C SER A 163 15.61 -8.00 -5.18
N ASP A 164 14.70 -8.24 -6.12
CA ASP A 164 14.28 -7.26 -7.13
C ASP A 164 12.97 -6.57 -6.73
N GLY A 165 12.42 -6.91 -5.57
CA GLY A 165 11.22 -6.30 -5.02
C GLY A 165 11.48 -4.93 -4.40
N ARG A 166 10.40 -4.19 -4.17
CA ARG A 166 10.44 -2.86 -3.55
C ARG A 166 10.16 -2.95 -2.05
N ALA A 167 10.94 -2.24 -1.24
CA ALA A 167 10.65 -2.11 0.18
C ALA A 167 9.38 -1.29 0.43
N SER A 168 8.66 -1.63 1.51
CA SER A 168 7.50 -0.86 1.99
C SER A 168 7.51 -0.76 3.52
N PHE A 169 7.72 0.44 4.03
CA PHE A 169 7.69 0.66 5.48
C PHE A 169 6.28 0.61 6.06
N GLY A 170 5.26 0.83 5.24
CA GLY A 170 3.87 0.59 5.63
C GLY A 170 3.57 -0.89 5.89
N GLU A 171 4.16 -1.79 5.09
CA GLU A 171 4.07 -3.24 5.34
C GLU A 171 4.76 -3.63 6.65
N LEU A 172 5.98 -3.08 6.90
CA LEU A 172 6.69 -3.31 8.16
C LEU A 172 5.85 -2.86 9.36
N ALA A 173 5.21 -1.70 9.27
CA ALA A 173 4.34 -1.21 10.34
C ALA A 173 3.13 -2.12 10.57
N ARG A 174 2.50 -2.62 9.48
CA ARG A 174 1.39 -3.59 9.57
C ARG A 174 1.84 -4.92 10.17
N PHE A 175 2.96 -5.44 9.70
CA PHE A 175 3.57 -6.66 10.25
C PHE A 175 3.87 -6.52 11.75
N SER A 176 4.50 -5.41 12.16
CA SER A 176 4.83 -5.15 13.56
C SER A 176 3.59 -5.11 14.45
N ARG A 177 2.49 -4.48 13.99
CA ARG A 177 1.21 -4.47 14.71
C ARG A 177 0.63 -5.88 14.84
N ALA A 178 0.55 -6.63 13.75
CA ALA A 178 0.04 -8.00 13.76
C ALA A 178 0.88 -8.91 14.69
N LEU A 179 2.21 -8.73 14.69
CA LEU A 179 3.11 -9.48 15.56
C LEU A 179 2.92 -9.10 17.03
N SER A 180 2.77 -7.81 17.35
CA SER A 180 2.46 -7.31 18.70
C SER A 180 1.15 -7.89 19.23
N GLU A 181 0.10 -7.87 18.41
CA GLU A 181 -1.22 -8.43 18.76
C GLU A 181 -1.17 -9.95 19.00
N SER A 182 -0.39 -10.68 18.20
CA SER A 182 -0.31 -12.15 18.28
C SER A 182 0.53 -12.62 19.47
N THR A 183 1.65 -11.94 19.74
CA THR A 183 2.60 -12.34 20.80
C THR A 183 2.27 -11.73 22.15
N LYS A 184 1.56 -10.60 22.17
CA LYS A 184 1.28 -9.77 23.36
C LYS A 184 2.55 -9.37 24.11
N LEU A 185 3.66 -9.28 23.40
CA LEU A 185 4.95 -8.83 23.93
C LEU A 185 5.29 -7.44 23.39
N PRO A 186 5.93 -6.59 24.19
CA PRO A 186 6.55 -5.37 23.66
C PRO A 186 7.57 -5.72 22.57
N LEU A 187 7.57 -4.98 21.48
CA LEU A 187 8.48 -5.19 20.36
C LEU A 187 9.59 -4.14 20.34
N ASP A 188 10.81 -4.60 20.14
CA ASP A 188 11.94 -3.75 19.72
C ASP A 188 12.25 -4.06 18.27
N VAL A 189 11.82 -3.20 17.34
CA VAL A 189 12.01 -3.40 15.89
C VAL A 189 13.26 -2.63 15.46
N HIS A 190 14.30 -3.36 15.08
CA HIS A 190 15.52 -2.82 14.47
C HIS A 190 15.38 -2.87 12.96
N LEU A 191 15.10 -1.74 12.32
CA LEU A 191 15.05 -1.63 10.87
C LEU A 191 16.43 -1.23 10.33
N ILE A 192 17.01 -2.11 9.54
CA ILE A 192 18.31 -1.91 8.89
C ILE A 192 18.06 -1.76 7.40
N SER A 193 18.17 -0.53 6.89
CA SER A 193 17.79 -0.15 5.53
C SER A 193 18.56 1.08 5.09
N ASP A 194 18.65 1.33 3.79
CA ASP A 194 19.13 2.60 3.22
C ASP A 194 18.12 3.74 3.40
N LEU A 195 16.95 3.45 3.98
CA LEU A 195 15.90 4.40 4.33
C LEU A 195 15.46 5.29 3.16
N GLN A 196 15.22 4.70 2.00
CA GLN A 196 14.74 5.44 0.84
C GLN A 196 13.38 6.10 1.07
N LYS A 197 13.25 7.33 0.56
CA LYS A 197 12.00 8.09 0.58
C LYS A 197 10.87 7.36 -0.17
N THR A 198 11.21 6.65 -1.22
CA THR A 198 10.27 5.92 -2.07
C THR A 198 9.64 4.69 -1.40
N ALA A 199 10.26 4.16 -0.33
CA ALA A 199 9.71 3.09 0.49
C ALA A 199 8.60 3.56 1.47
N MET A 200 8.44 4.89 1.63
CA MET A 200 7.39 5.47 2.46
C MET A 200 6.01 5.26 1.82
N PRO A 201 4.98 4.95 2.63
CA PRO A 201 3.61 4.94 2.13
C PRO A 201 3.10 6.36 1.83
N PRO A 202 2.05 6.52 0.99
CA PRO A 202 1.47 7.83 0.69
C PRO A 202 0.92 8.55 1.92
N GLY A 203 0.42 7.80 2.91
CA GLY A 203 -0.12 8.34 4.16
C GLY A 203 0.79 8.03 5.35
N PHE A 204 1.19 9.05 6.11
CA PHE A 204 1.99 8.87 7.31
C PHE A 204 1.29 8.02 8.40
N THR A 205 -0.05 7.98 8.38
CA THR A 205 -0.86 7.15 9.28
C THR A 205 -0.57 5.65 9.13
N ASP A 206 -0.14 5.21 7.94
CA ASP A 206 0.17 3.81 7.66
C ASP A 206 1.46 3.35 8.34
N LEU A 207 2.31 4.29 8.76
CA LEU A 207 3.54 4.05 9.52
C LEU A 207 3.32 3.91 11.03
N ARG A 208 2.10 4.14 11.51
CA ARG A 208 1.81 4.13 12.94
C ARG A 208 2.10 2.75 13.55
N LEU A 209 2.86 2.76 14.64
CA LEU A 209 3.18 1.57 15.43
C LEU A 209 2.34 1.54 16.72
N ASP A 210 2.25 0.38 17.34
CA ASP A 210 1.60 0.25 18.65
C ASP A 210 2.41 0.92 19.76
N SER A 211 1.73 1.30 20.84
CA SER A 211 2.34 1.96 22.01
C SER A 211 3.47 1.15 22.66
N ASP A 212 3.44 -0.17 22.48
CA ASP A 212 4.40 -1.11 23.06
C ASP A 212 5.51 -1.50 22.06
N THR A 213 5.52 -0.90 20.86
CA THR A 213 6.54 -1.13 19.84
C THR A 213 7.54 0.02 19.81
N SER A 214 8.82 -0.30 19.98
CA SER A 214 9.94 0.64 19.83
C SER A 214 10.62 0.43 18.48
N LEU A 215 10.73 1.48 17.65
CA LEU A 215 11.43 1.45 16.38
C LEU A 215 12.83 2.05 16.49
N ILE A 216 13.82 1.27 16.09
CA ILE A 216 15.23 1.67 16.07
C ILE A 216 15.69 1.60 14.62
N LEU A 217 16.03 2.75 14.03
CA LEU A 217 16.48 2.83 12.65
C LEU A 217 18.02 2.72 12.60
N HIS A 218 18.50 1.83 11.74
CA HIS A 218 19.91 1.64 11.41
C HIS A 218 20.12 2.00 9.93
N PRO A 219 20.42 3.27 9.62
CA PRO A 219 20.66 3.69 8.25
C PRO A 219 21.97 3.07 7.73
N VAL A 220 21.91 2.43 6.56
CA VAL A 220 23.05 1.87 5.86
C VAL A 220 23.18 2.52 4.48
N GLY A 221 24.41 2.79 4.05
CA GLY A 221 24.66 3.49 2.79
C GLY A 221 24.55 5.00 2.90
N GLY A 222 24.16 5.65 1.82
CA GLY A 222 24.04 7.10 1.70
C GLY A 222 23.37 7.47 0.39
N GLU A 223 23.05 8.75 0.19
CA GLU A 223 22.58 9.24 -1.10
C GLU A 223 23.69 9.07 -2.16
N LEU A 224 23.36 8.41 -3.24
CA LEU A 224 24.27 8.18 -4.37
C LEU A 224 23.65 8.77 -5.63
N PRO A 225 24.44 9.40 -6.51
CA PRO A 225 23.97 9.77 -7.83
C PRO A 225 23.69 8.52 -8.64
N ASN A 226 22.54 8.49 -9.32
CA ASN A 226 22.10 7.32 -10.07
C ASN A 226 21.41 7.74 -11.37
N TRP A 227 21.77 7.06 -12.48
CA TRP A 227 21.05 7.14 -13.75
C TRP A 227 20.40 5.78 -14.02
N THR A 228 19.19 5.80 -14.50
CA THR A 228 18.41 4.58 -14.73
C THR A 228 17.64 4.65 -16.05
N VAL A 229 17.38 3.48 -16.62
CA VAL A 229 16.30 3.36 -17.62
C VAL A 229 14.97 3.26 -16.88
N GLU A 230 14.27 4.41 -16.73
CA GLU A 230 13.08 4.53 -15.91
C GLU A 230 11.87 3.80 -16.52
N ASN A 231 11.72 3.89 -17.85
CA ASN A 231 10.58 3.29 -18.55
C ASN A 231 10.91 2.97 -19.99
N VAL A 232 10.29 1.90 -20.52
CA VAL A 232 10.33 1.54 -21.95
C VAL A 232 8.92 1.26 -22.42
N VAL A 233 8.52 1.98 -23.47
CA VAL A 233 7.26 1.76 -24.18
C VAL A 233 7.57 1.07 -25.49
N ALA A 234 7.21 -0.19 -25.61
CA ALA A 234 7.37 -1.02 -26.78
C ALA A 234 6.03 -1.67 -27.16
N PRO A 235 5.75 -1.89 -28.46
CA PRO A 235 4.54 -2.60 -28.86
C PRO A 235 4.62 -4.06 -28.41
N ARG A 236 3.50 -4.60 -28.00
CA ARG A 236 3.39 -6.01 -27.60
C ARG A 236 3.61 -6.96 -28.80
N ARG A 237 3.12 -6.58 -29.97
CA ARG A 237 3.25 -7.32 -31.21
C ARG A 237 3.83 -6.44 -32.31
N VAL A 238 4.65 -7.06 -33.13
CA VAL A 238 5.27 -6.45 -34.30
C VAL A 238 4.73 -7.17 -35.53
N TYR A 239 3.95 -6.46 -36.34
CA TYR A 239 3.45 -6.94 -37.61
C TYR A 239 4.29 -6.40 -38.78
N ASP A 240 4.77 -5.16 -38.67
CA ASP A 240 5.72 -4.56 -39.62
C ASP A 240 6.96 -4.04 -38.85
N PRO A 241 8.09 -4.76 -38.94
CA PRO A 241 9.32 -4.37 -38.25
C PRO A 241 9.82 -2.96 -38.56
N LYS A 242 9.50 -2.41 -39.73
CA LYS A 242 9.97 -1.08 -40.16
C LYS A 242 9.20 0.06 -39.54
N ARG A 243 7.96 -0.17 -39.10
CA ARG A 243 7.06 0.84 -38.52
C ARG A 243 7.10 0.92 -37.01
N VAL A 244 7.75 -0.04 -36.38
CA VAL A 244 7.80 -0.14 -34.91
C VAL A 244 8.57 1.04 -34.33
N ARG A 245 8.05 1.55 -33.22
CA ARG A 245 8.71 2.55 -32.38
C ARG A 245 8.89 1.97 -30.98
N VAL A 246 10.11 2.06 -30.47
CA VAL A 246 10.43 1.76 -29.06
C VAL A 246 10.91 3.06 -28.43
N GLN A 247 10.21 3.52 -27.42
CA GLN A 247 10.56 4.73 -26.68
C GLN A 247 11.10 4.35 -25.31
N ALA A 248 12.25 4.89 -24.94
CA ALA A 248 12.81 4.72 -23.61
C ALA A 248 13.00 6.09 -22.93
N THR A 249 12.78 6.11 -21.64
CA THR A 249 13.03 7.29 -20.80
C THR A 249 14.16 6.98 -19.85
N VAL A 250 15.20 7.82 -19.87
CA VAL A 250 16.33 7.77 -18.95
C VAL A 250 16.13 8.89 -17.93
N ALA A 251 16.29 8.56 -16.65
CA ALA A 251 16.21 9.51 -15.54
C ALA A 251 17.55 9.57 -14.80
N GLY A 252 17.84 10.73 -14.21
CA GLY A 252 18.96 10.94 -13.31
C GLY A 252 18.46 11.46 -11.95
N PHE A 253 18.94 10.85 -10.88
CA PHE A 253 18.64 11.21 -9.48
C PHE A 253 19.93 11.63 -8.78
N ALA A 254 19.93 12.80 -8.16
CA ALA A 254 21.12 13.42 -7.55
C ALA A 254 22.32 13.53 -8.51
N THR A 255 22.06 13.65 -9.84
CA THR A 255 23.07 13.61 -10.89
C THR A 255 23.32 14.98 -11.52
N PRO A 256 24.54 15.27 -12.02
CA PRO A 256 24.78 16.40 -12.91
C PRO A 256 24.14 16.15 -14.29
N ALA A 257 24.04 17.22 -15.11
CA ALA A 257 23.71 17.03 -16.53
C ALA A 257 24.82 16.23 -17.23
N ALA A 258 24.43 15.21 -17.99
CA ALA A 258 25.39 14.34 -18.66
C ALA A 258 24.85 13.79 -19.99
N LYS A 259 25.78 13.50 -20.91
CA LYS A 259 25.47 12.70 -22.11
C LYS A 259 25.46 11.23 -21.74
N ARG A 260 24.40 10.52 -22.16
CA ARG A 260 24.28 9.07 -21.95
C ARG A 260 24.05 8.36 -23.27
N THR A 261 24.74 7.25 -23.45
CA THR A 261 24.56 6.37 -24.59
C THR A 261 23.51 5.33 -24.27
N VAL A 262 22.43 5.33 -25.04
CA VAL A 262 21.33 4.38 -24.88
C VAL A 262 21.36 3.38 -26.02
N SER A 263 21.41 2.09 -25.69
CA SER A 263 21.49 0.99 -26.64
C SER A 263 20.21 0.13 -26.59
N LEU A 264 19.64 -0.13 -27.77
CA LEU A 264 18.57 -1.09 -27.95
C LEU A 264 19.17 -2.46 -28.30
N VAL A 265 18.88 -3.45 -27.47
CA VAL A 265 19.34 -4.82 -27.62
C VAL A 265 18.14 -5.72 -27.90
N LEU A 266 18.24 -6.58 -28.90
CA LEU A 266 17.21 -7.57 -29.23
C LEU A 266 17.84 -8.95 -29.34
N ASN A 267 17.30 -9.93 -28.62
CA ASN A 267 17.82 -11.30 -28.60
C ASN A 267 19.35 -11.35 -28.33
N ARG A 268 19.82 -10.55 -27.37
CA ARG A 268 21.25 -10.39 -26.99
C ARG A 268 22.14 -9.68 -28.01
N LYS A 269 21.56 -9.13 -29.10
CA LYS A 269 22.30 -8.39 -30.12
C LYS A 269 21.94 -6.90 -30.04
N THR A 270 22.93 -6.02 -29.91
CA THR A 270 22.74 -4.57 -30.02
C THR A 270 22.31 -4.23 -31.44
N THR A 271 21.13 -3.64 -31.60
CA THR A 271 20.56 -3.30 -32.90
C THR A 271 20.72 -1.82 -33.22
N GLN A 272 20.57 -0.95 -32.25
CA GLN A 272 20.68 0.50 -32.40
C GLN A 272 21.30 1.12 -31.15
N THR A 273 22.00 2.24 -31.35
CA THR A 273 22.60 3.02 -30.26
C THR A 273 22.38 4.51 -30.53
N LYS A 274 21.99 5.28 -29.51
CA LYS A 274 21.79 6.73 -29.58
C LYS A 274 22.36 7.41 -28.34
N THR A 275 22.90 8.60 -28.52
CA THR A 275 23.36 9.44 -27.41
C THR A 275 22.32 10.55 -27.15
N ILE A 276 21.97 10.74 -25.88
CA ILE A 276 21.03 11.75 -25.43
C ILE A 276 21.64 12.62 -24.33
N ASP A 277 21.19 13.85 -24.23
CA ASP A 277 21.56 14.75 -23.14
C ASP A 277 20.51 14.63 -22.04
N VAL A 278 20.92 14.12 -20.86
CA VAL A 278 20.07 14.03 -19.67
C VAL A 278 20.34 15.24 -18.79
N PRO A 279 19.36 16.08 -18.50
CA PRO A 279 19.54 17.24 -17.62
C PRO A 279 19.83 16.83 -16.18
N ALA A 280 20.41 17.72 -15.39
CA ALA A 280 20.69 17.48 -13.97
C ALA A 280 19.37 17.18 -13.23
N ASN A 281 19.35 16.07 -12.47
CA ASN A 281 18.17 15.60 -11.75
C ASN A 281 16.91 15.55 -12.64
N GLY A 282 17.06 15.21 -13.90
CA GLY A 282 16.01 15.29 -14.91
C GLY A 282 15.83 14.01 -15.70
N ARG A 283 15.00 14.12 -16.75
CA ARG A 283 14.63 13.02 -17.63
C ARG A 283 14.88 13.38 -19.08
N ALA A 284 15.25 12.40 -19.87
CA ALA A 284 15.33 12.53 -21.32
C ALA A 284 14.76 11.27 -21.98
N SER A 285 14.05 11.48 -23.10
CA SER A 285 13.45 10.36 -23.85
C SER A 285 14.21 10.14 -25.14
N VAL A 286 14.34 8.87 -25.54
CA VAL A 286 14.92 8.44 -26.80
C VAL A 286 13.94 7.54 -27.53
N GLU A 287 13.81 7.73 -28.84
CA GLU A 287 12.97 6.89 -29.69
C GLU A 287 13.86 6.09 -30.67
N PHE A 288 13.61 4.79 -30.75
CA PHE A 288 14.20 3.88 -31.72
C PHE A 288 13.17 3.53 -32.79
N LEU A 289 13.55 3.65 -34.04
CA LEU A 289 12.66 3.37 -35.20
C LEU A 289 13.09 2.07 -35.85
N GLY A 290 12.11 1.20 -36.08
CA GLY A 290 12.33 -0.14 -36.61
C GLY A 290 12.83 -1.10 -35.54
N LEU A 291 12.36 -2.33 -35.59
CA LEU A 291 12.78 -3.40 -34.69
C LEU A 291 12.93 -4.68 -35.52
N ASP A 292 14.15 -5.12 -35.75
CA ASP A 292 14.45 -6.33 -36.51
C ASP A 292 14.18 -7.59 -35.67
N ALA A 293 12.89 -7.79 -35.37
CA ALA A 293 12.44 -8.91 -34.59
C ALA A 293 12.31 -10.18 -35.48
N SER A 294 12.74 -11.32 -34.95
CA SER A 294 12.48 -12.64 -35.57
C SER A 294 11.03 -13.07 -35.30
N TYR A 295 10.47 -13.95 -36.14
CA TYR A 295 9.13 -14.49 -35.92
C TYR A 295 9.01 -15.18 -34.56
N GLY A 296 7.88 -14.98 -33.89
CA GLY A 296 7.63 -15.44 -32.53
C GLY A 296 8.12 -14.46 -31.47
N PHE A 297 8.42 -14.97 -30.29
CA PHE A 297 8.80 -14.16 -29.13
C PHE A 297 10.25 -13.69 -29.23
N ASN A 298 10.46 -12.40 -28.91
CA ASN A 298 11.76 -11.75 -28.87
C ASN A 298 11.99 -11.12 -27.51
N ARG A 299 13.22 -11.22 -26.99
CA ARG A 299 13.68 -10.62 -25.75
C ARG A 299 14.33 -9.28 -26.09
N GLY A 300 13.71 -8.20 -25.65
CA GLY A 300 14.20 -6.83 -25.85
C GLY A 300 14.78 -6.25 -24.57
N GLU A 301 15.78 -5.41 -24.73
CA GLU A 301 16.42 -4.73 -23.62
C GLU A 301 16.89 -3.35 -24.07
N VAL A 302 16.67 -2.35 -23.23
CA VAL A 302 17.29 -1.02 -23.36
C VAL A 302 18.35 -0.89 -22.27
N ARG A 303 19.57 -0.48 -22.65
CA ARG A 303 20.71 -0.28 -21.73
C ARG A 303 21.25 1.12 -21.85
N ILE A 304 21.75 1.64 -20.73
CA ILE A 304 22.55 2.88 -20.68
C ILE A 304 24.00 2.56 -20.28
N ASP A 305 24.91 3.47 -20.65
CA ASP A 305 26.34 3.42 -20.31
C ASP A 305 26.59 4.12 -18.95
N SER A 306 25.89 3.73 -17.91
CA SER A 306 26.13 4.27 -16.59
C SER A 306 27.33 3.58 -15.93
N ALA A 307 28.04 4.32 -15.09
CA ALA A 307 29.11 3.82 -14.24
C ALA A 307 28.87 4.24 -12.79
N ASP A 308 27.60 4.23 -12.37
CA ASP A 308 27.19 4.60 -11.02
C ASP A 308 27.12 3.39 -10.06
N GLY A 309 26.60 3.61 -8.87
CA GLY A 309 26.57 2.60 -7.82
C GLY A 309 25.51 1.52 -7.99
N LEU A 310 24.48 1.70 -8.88
CA LEU A 310 23.38 0.75 -9.03
C LEU A 310 23.26 0.20 -10.45
N ALA A 311 24.26 -0.54 -10.90
CA ALA A 311 24.30 -1.10 -12.25
C ALA A 311 23.11 -2.01 -12.63
N ALA A 312 22.31 -2.44 -11.66
CA ALA A 312 21.16 -3.30 -11.92
C ALA A 312 20.04 -2.58 -12.69
N ASP A 313 19.88 -1.26 -12.53
CA ASP A 313 18.83 -0.46 -13.17
C ASP A 313 19.31 0.26 -14.45
N ASP A 314 20.56 0.03 -14.87
CA ASP A 314 21.10 0.45 -16.17
C ASP A 314 20.41 -0.23 -17.36
N ARG A 315 19.62 -1.26 -17.11
CA ARG A 315 18.90 -2.02 -18.11
C ARG A 315 17.42 -2.07 -17.81
N PHE A 316 16.61 -2.11 -18.86
CA PHE A 316 15.16 -2.34 -18.77
C PHE A 316 14.75 -3.40 -19.79
N VAL A 317 14.13 -4.49 -19.32
CA VAL A 317 13.74 -5.62 -20.18
C VAL A 317 12.30 -5.45 -20.68
N PHE A 318 12.05 -5.83 -21.92
CA PHE A 318 10.70 -5.88 -22.50
C PHE A 318 10.57 -7.07 -23.45
N SER A 319 9.37 -7.55 -23.66
CA SER A 319 9.12 -8.64 -24.60
C SER A 319 8.23 -8.18 -25.74
N VAL A 320 8.49 -8.70 -26.92
CA VAL A 320 7.71 -8.42 -28.11
C VAL A 320 7.54 -9.70 -28.95
N GLU A 321 6.33 -9.90 -29.49
CA GLU A 321 6.01 -11.01 -30.38
C GLU A 321 5.92 -10.51 -31.81
N ARG A 322 6.73 -11.07 -32.74
CA ARG A 322 6.53 -10.84 -34.15
C ARG A 322 5.55 -11.86 -34.71
N ALA A 323 4.49 -11.38 -35.30
CA ALA A 323 3.44 -12.19 -35.89
C ALA A 323 2.97 -11.61 -37.22
N ASP A 324 2.38 -12.43 -38.06
CA ASP A 324 1.70 -11.94 -39.26
C ASP A 324 0.40 -11.22 -38.88
N PRO A 325 0.01 -10.16 -39.62
CA PRO A 325 -1.29 -9.53 -39.44
C PRO A 325 -2.43 -10.54 -39.60
N LYS A 326 -3.42 -10.43 -38.75
CA LYS A 326 -4.63 -11.24 -38.83
C LYS A 326 -5.44 -10.83 -40.04
N LYS A 327 -5.95 -11.81 -40.81
CA LYS A 327 -6.76 -11.54 -42.00
C LYS A 327 -8.22 -11.35 -41.62
N ILE A 328 -8.85 -10.33 -42.19
CA ILE A 328 -10.29 -10.08 -42.15
C ILE A 328 -10.82 -10.34 -43.55
N LEU A 329 -11.79 -11.24 -43.70
CA LEU A 329 -12.55 -11.39 -44.94
C LEU A 329 -13.71 -10.40 -44.93
N PHE A 330 -13.70 -9.42 -45.81
CA PHE A 330 -14.76 -8.44 -45.96
C PHE A 330 -15.62 -8.81 -47.18
N LEU A 331 -16.83 -9.26 -46.91
CA LEU A 331 -17.79 -9.65 -47.95
C LEU A 331 -18.65 -8.46 -48.34
N ASP A 332 -18.50 -8.00 -49.58
CA ASP A 332 -19.19 -6.86 -50.17
C ASP A 332 -19.68 -7.17 -51.59
N ASP A 333 -20.93 -6.90 -51.90
CA ASP A 333 -21.50 -7.10 -53.24
C ASP A 333 -21.09 -5.99 -54.23
N GLY A 334 -20.38 -4.96 -53.79
CA GLY A 334 -19.90 -3.85 -54.59
C GLY A 334 -20.91 -2.71 -54.77
N ARG A 335 -22.10 -2.82 -54.19
CA ARG A 335 -23.12 -1.75 -54.28
C ARG A 335 -22.76 -0.55 -53.40
N ARG A 336 -21.92 -0.76 -52.37
CA ARG A 336 -21.50 0.26 -51.38
C ARG A 336 -20.00 0.40 -51.25
N PRO A 337 -19.29 0.87 -52.28
CA PRO A 337 -17.82 0.91 -52.28
C PRO A 337 -17.24 1.85 -51.20
N LYS A 338 -18.01 2.82 -50.72
CA LYS A 338 -17.59 3.71 -49.64
C LYS A 338 -17.48 2.97 -48.28
N GLY A 339 -18.33 1.98 -48.01
CA GLY A 339 -18.24 1.19 -46.76
C GLY A 339 -16.92 0.43 -46.68
N GLN A 340 -16.55 -0.23 -47.79
CA GLN A 340 -15.24 -0.86 -47.91
C GLN A 340 -14.07 0.14 -47.71
N PHE A 341 -14.17 1.31 -48.34
CA PHE A 341 -13.14 2.34 -48.23
C PHE A 341 -12.96 2.85 -46.78
N TYR A 342 -14.05 3.25 -46.10
CA TYR A 342 -13.99 3.73 -44.74
C TYR A 342 -13.48 2.67 -43.75
N PHE A 343 -13.98 1.44 -43.88
CA PHE A 343 -13.58 0.33 -43.04
C PHE A 343 -12.08 0.01 -43.20
N ARG A 344 -11.58 -0.06 -44.43
CA ARG A 344 -10.17 -0.26 -44.73
C ARG A 344 -9.31 0.89 -44.19
N SER A 345 -9.72 2.14 -44.45
CA SER A 345 -8.98 3.31 -43.98
C SER A 345 -8.87 3.35 -42.43
N ALA A 346 -9.94 2.93 -41.76
CA ALA A 346 -9.92 2.84 -40.28
C ALA A 346 -8.97 1.74 -39.77
N LEU A 347 -8.89 0.59 -40.45
CA LEU A 347 -7.92 -0.47 -40.10
C LEU A 347 -6.49 -0.04 -40.39
N ASP A 348 -6.23 0.59 -41.55
CA ASP A 348 -4.89 1.00 -41.99
C ASP A 348 -4.33 2.20 -41.23
N SER A 349 -5.19 2.97 -40.53
CA SER A 349 -4.78 4.08 -39.72
C SER A 349 -4.05 3.67 -38.43
N ASN A 350 -4.17 2.39 -38.04
CA ASN A 350 -3.43 1.86 -36.92
C ASN A 350 -1.95 1.67 -37.27
N THR A 351 -1.05 2.29 -36.50
CA THR A 351 0.41 2.12 -36.64
C THR A 351 0.86 0.66 -36.55
N ASP A 352 0.12 -0.16 -35.80
CA ASP A 352 0.51 -1.55 -35.49
C ASP A 352 0.20 -2.51 -36.67
N ALA A 353 -0.57 -2.08 -37.68
CA ALA A 353 -0.95 -2.92 -38.86
C ALA A 353 -1.43 -4.34 -38.49
N ALA A 354 -2.17 -4.44 -37.37
CA ALA A 354 -2.56 -5.72 -36.77
C ALA A 354 -3.48 -6.57 -37.66
N PHE A 355 -4.13 -5.95 -38.63
CA PHE A 355 -5.10 -6.59 -39.50
C PHE A 355 -4.82 -6.26 -40.95
N THR A 356 -5.08 -7.24 -41.85
CA THR A 356 -5.17 -7.07 -43.31
C THR A 356 -6.58 -7.43 -43.76
N MET A 357 -7.11 -6.73 -44.74
CA MET A 357 -8.46 -6.91 -45.24
C MET A 357 -8.47 -7.46 -46.68
N ASP A 358 -8.98 -8.66 -46.83
CA ASP A 358 -9.29 -9.26 -48.13
C ASP A 358 -10.76 -8.99 -48.45
N VAL A 359 -11.03 -8.41 -49.61
CA VAL A 359 -12.41 -8.10 -50.05
C VAL A 359 -12.84 -9.10 -51.11
N GLN A 360 -13.99 -9.73 -50.91
CA GLN A 360 -14.58 -10.67 -51.84
C GLN A 360 -16.10 -10.45 -51.96
N ARG A 361 -16.67 -10.89 -53.09
CA ARG A 361 -18.13 -10.96 -53.23
C ARG A 361 -18.67 -12.17 -52.48
N PRO A 362 -19.92 -12.13 -51.97
CA PRO A 362 -20.54 -13.27 -51.27
C PRO A 362 -20.51 -14.60 -52.03
N GLU A 363 -20.64 -14.56 -53.35
CA GLU A 363 -20.60 -15.78 -54.20
C GLU A 363 -19.21 -16.42 -54.18
N VAL A 364 -18.13 -15.60 -54.21
CA VAL A 364 -16.75 -16.07 -54.12
C VAL A 364 -16.42 -16.49 -52.69
N GLY A 365 -16.90 -15.73 -51.70
CA GLY A 365 -16.76 -16.06 -50.28
C GLY A 365 -17.36 -17.44 -49.91
N ALA A 366 -18.38 -17.90 -50.66
CA ALA A 366 -18.97 -19.22 -50.45
C ALA A 366 -18.00 -20.38 -50.69
N THR A 367 -16.94 -20.16 -51.46
CA THR A 367 -15.90 -21.16 -51.76
C THR A 367 -14.61 -20.95 -50.93
N ALA A 368 -14.52 -19.85 -50.21
CA ALA A 368 -13.36 -19.53 -49.39
C ALA A 368 -13.28 -20.42 -48.15
N ASN A 369 -12.05 -20.78 -47.76
CA ASN A 369 -11.83 -21.42 -46.44
C ASN A 369 -11.85 -20.36 -45.36
N LEU A 370 -12.98 -20.22 -44.66
CA LEU A 370 -13.20 -19.20 -43.64
C LEU A 370 -12.25 -19.34 -42.42
N SER A 371 -11.71 -20.56 -42.18
CA SER A 371 -10.78 -20.77 -41.07
C SER A 371 -9.43 -20.02 -41.20
N ASN A 372 -9.11 -19.54 -42.41
CA ASN A 372 -7.93 -18.74 -42.67
C ASN A 372 -8.08 -17.27 -42.21
N TYR A 373 -9.28 -16.86 -41.82
CA TYR A 373 -9.61 -15.50 -41.42
C TYR A 373 -9.93 -15.46 -39.95
N ALA A 374 -9.43 -14.45 -39.30
CA ALA A 374 -9.72 -14.21 -37.84
C ALA A 374 -11.13 -13.62 -37.65
N VAL A 375 -11.60 -12.86 -38.63
CA VAL A 375 -12.94 -12.25 -38.64
C VAL A 375 -13.51 -12.30 -40.06
N VAL A 376 -14.79 -12.58 -40.18
CA VAL A 376 -15.57 -12.41 -41.42
C VAL A 376 -16.53 -11.23 -41.19
N ALA A 377 -16.35 -10.15 -41.96
CA ALA A 377 -17.23 -9.00 -41.95
C ALA A 377 -18.19 -9.05 -43.19
N LEU A 378 -19.48 -8.92 -42.96
CA LEU A 378 -20.48 -8.84 -44.02
C LEU A 378 -21.01 -7.39 -44.07
N ASN A 379 -20.80 -6.72 -45.19
CA ASN A 379 -21.22 -5.33 -45.40
C ASN A 379 -22.56 -5.28 -46.19
N ASP A 380 -23.61 -4.90 -45.48
CA ASP A 380 -24.98 -4.79 -45.97
C ASP A 380 -25.44 -6.02 -46.82
N PRO A 381 -25.33 -7.25 -46.23
CA PRO A 381 -25.63 -8.45 -46.96
C PRO A 381 -27.10 -8.50 -47.38
N GLY A 382 -27.34 -8.73 -48.66
CA GLY A 382 -28.64 -9.15 -49.18
C GLY A 382 -28.85 -10.66 -48.95
N ILE A 383 -29.61 -11.31 -49.86
CA ILE A 383 -29.80 -12.75 -49.81
C ILE A 383 -28.46 -13.44 -50.08
N LEU A 384 -27.97 -14.19 -49.11
CA LEU A 384 -26.71 -14.91 -49.19
C LEU A 384 -26.92 -16.29 -49.87
N PRO A 385 -25.92 -16.81 -50.58
CA PRO A 385 -25.94 -18.22 -51.01
C PRO A 385 -26.06 -19.15 -49.79
N SER A 386 -26.88 -20.19 -49.89
CA SER A 386 -27.09 -21.17 -48.80
C SER A 386 -25.77 -21.81 -48.35
N SER A 387 -24.88 -22.12 -49.29
CA SER A 387 -23.54 -22.66 -49.00
C SER A 387 -22.68 -21.73 -48.16
N LEU A 388 -22.80 -20.41 -48.36
CA LEU A 388 -22.11 -19.41 -47.51
C LEU A 388 -22.72 -19.34 -46.11
N THR A 389 -24.04 -19.33 -46.00
CA THR A 389 -24.74 -19.33 -44.72
C THR A 389 -24.36 -20.54 -43.87
N ASP A 390 -24.34 -21.74 -44.47
CA ASP A 390 -23.93 -22.98 -43.83
C ASP A 390 -22.45 -22.95 -43.40
N SER A 391 -21.59 -22.34 -44.21
CA SER A 391 -20.16 -22.20 -43.92
C SER A 391 -19.91 -21.21 -42.81
N LEU A 392 -20.65 -20.09 -42.76
CA LEU A 392 -20.61 -19.11 -41.67
C LEU A 392 -21.08 -19.73 -40.33
N GLN A 393 -22.17 -20.53 -40.38
CA GLN A 393 -22.68 -21.20 -39.18
C GLN A 393 -21.65 -22.20 -38.63
N ARG A 394 -20.98 -22.99 -39.48
CA ARG A 394 -19.91 -23.90 -39.05
C ARG A 394 -18.69 -23.15 -38.53
N TYR A 395 -18.31 -22.06 -39.21
CA TYR A 395 -17.19 -21.22 -38.82
C TYR A 395 -17.38 -20.62 -37.41
N VAL A 396 -18.57 -20.06 -37.14
CA VAL A 396 -18.87 -19.47 -35.80
C VAL A 396 -18.95 -20.55 -34.74
N ASN A 397 -19.60 -21.69 -35.01
CA ASN A 397 -19.66 -22.80 -34.05
C ASN A 397 -18.25 -23.34 -33.70
N ALA A 398 -17.31 -23.29 -34.64
CA ALA A 398 -15.90 -23.68 -34.43
C ALA A 398 -15.06 -22.62 -33.72
N GLY A 399 -15.64 -21.48 -33.33
CA GLY A 399 -14.93 -20.42 -32.62
C GLY A 399 -14.55 -19.21 -33.46
N GLY A 400 -14.95 -19.18 -34.73
CA GLY A 400 -14.75 -18.02 -35.61
C GLY A 400 -15.66 -16.85 -35.25
N SER A 401 -15.28 -15.64 -35.64
CA SER A 401 -16.03 -14.43 -35.30
C SER A 401 -16.56 -13.71 -36.54
N VAL A 402 -17.79 -13.21 -36.46
CA VAL A 402 -18.47 -12.51 -37.53
C VAL A 402 -18.83 -11.10 -37.15
N PHE A 403 -18.59 -10.13 -38.02
CA PHE A 403 -19.09 -8.77 -37.92
C PHE A 403 -20.18 -8.53 -38.97
N MET A 404 -21.43 -8.48 -38.54
CA MET A 404 -22.59 -8.24 -39.39
C MET A 404 -22.90 -6.75 -39.40
N ILE A 405 -22.75 -6.10 -40.54
CA ILE A 405 -23.08 -4.69 -40.76
C ILE A 405 -24.35 -4.65 -41.59
N LEU A 406 -25.46 -4.29 -40.99
CA LEU A 406 -26.75 -4.23 -41.66
C LEU A 406 -26.97 -2.87 -42.33
N GLY A 407 -27.71 -2.92 -43.42
CA GLY A 407 -28.06 -1.73 -44.20
C GLY A 407 -29.35 -1.94 -45.00
N PRO A 408 -29.61 -1.06 -45.98
CA PRO A 408 -30.82 -1.15 -46.80
C PRO A 408 -31.03 -2.48 -47.53
N SER A 409 -29.94 -3.16 -47.94
CA SER A 409 -30.09 -4.48 -48.59
C SER A 409 -30.45 -5.56 -47.56
N SER A 410 -29.92 -5.46 -46.37
CA SER A 410 -30.22 -6.37 -45.26
C SER A 410 -31.65 -6.21 -44.74
N ALA A 411 -32.24 -5.04 -44.92
CA ALA A 411 -33.62 -4.77 -44.48
C ALA A 411 -34.66 -5.63 -45.20
N ALA A 412 -34.32 -6.20 -46.38
CA ALA A 412 -35.17 -7.13 -47.11
C ALA A 412 -35.11 -8.55 -46.53
N LEU A 413 -34.15 -8.87 -45.63
CA LEU A 413 -34.07 -10.15 -44.95
C LEU A 413 -35.10 -10.21 -43.83
N GLN A 414 -35.65 -11.40 -43.58
CA GLN A 414 -36.56 -11.60 -42.43
C GLN A 414 -35.79 -11.87 -41.13
N ARG A 415 -34.58 -12.37 -41.27
CA ARG A 415 -33.72 -12.74 -40.13
C ARG A 415 -32.27 -12.41 -40.42
N VAL A 416 -31.56 -12.07 -39.37
CA VAL A 416 -30.09 -11.85 -39.40
C VAL A 416 -29.42 -13.20 -39.65
N PRO A 417 -28.57 -13.32 -40.67
CA PRO A 417 -27.81 -14.54 -40.90
C PRO A 417 -27.01 -14.96 -39.67
N VAL A 418 -26.93 -16.26 -39.40
CA VAL A 418 -26.18 -16.88 -38.27
C VAL A 418 -26.84 -16.74 -36.90
N THR A 419 -27.31 -15.55 -36.49
CA THR A 419 -27.91 -15.33 -35.14
C THR A 419 -29.39 -15.62 -35.08
N ASP A 420 -30.06 -15.59 -36.24
CA ASP A 420 -31.51 -15.84 -36.41
C ASP A 420 -32.40 -14.80 -35.72
N ASP A 421 -31.83 -13.64 -35.33
CA ASP A 421 -32.60 -12.51 -34.81
C ASP A 421 -33.55 -11.96 -35.88
N ALA A 422 -34.77 -11.60 -35.50
CA ALA A 422 -35.76 -11.12 -36.43
C ALA A 422 -35.45 -9.70 -36.93
N ILE A 423 -35.61 -9.46 -38.22
CA ILE A 423 -35.57 -8.13 -38.81
C ILE A 423 -37.01 -7.71 -39.07
N ASP A 424 -37.50 -6.74 -38.28
CA ASP A 424 -38.91 -6.35 -38.31
C ASP A 424 -39.17 -5.24 -39.33
N SER A 425 -38.29 -4.25 -39.41
CA SER A 425 -38.47 -3.08 -40.26
C SER A 425 -37.19 -2.24 -40.34
N THR A 426 -37.19 -1.28 -41.26
CA THR A 426 -36.18 -0.23 -41.26
C THR A 426 -36.71 1.03 -40.57
N ARG A 427 -35.98 1.54 -39.59
CA ARG A 427 -36.26 2.86 -39.05
C ARG A 427 -35.61 3.91 -39.93
N TYR A 428 -36.42 4.83 -40.44
CA TYR A 428 -36.02 5.87 -41.35
C TYR A 428 -36.41 7.24 -40.82
N ALA A 429 -35.41 8.11 -40.57
CA ALA A 429 -35.60 9.49 -40.14
C ALA A 429 -35.16 10.42 -41.26
N GLY A 430 -35.69 10.55 -42.35
CA GLY A 430 -35.39 11.27 -43.59
C GLY A 430 -34.24 12.29 -43.54
N ARG A 431 -33.34 12.26 -44.50
CA ARG A 431 -32.18 13.12 -44.56
C ARG A 431 -32.53 14.58 -44.98
N GLU A 432 -33.72 14.80 -45.48
CA GLU A 432 -34.24 16.11 -45.92
C GLU A 432 -34.98 16.87 -44.80
N SER A 433 -35.22 16.21 -43.66
CA SER A 433 -35.77 16.83 -42.48
C SER A 433 -34.69 16.90 -41.39
N ASP A 434 -34.77 17.87 -40.47
CA ASP A 434 -33.91 17.96 -39.26
C ASP A 434 -34.10 16.74 -38.29
N LEU A 435 -34.77 15.68 -38.73
CA LEU A 435 -35.02 14.46 -37.98
C LEU A 435 -33.88 13.50 -38.19
N PHE A 436 -33.16 13.22 -37.09
CA PHE A 436 -32.11 12.18 -37.03
C PHE A 436 -32.21 11.44 -35.69
N LEU A 437 -31.69 10.22 -35.68
CA LEU A 437 -31.55 9.42 -34.48
C LEU A 437 -30.15 9.59 -33.92
N THR A 438 -30.07 9.63 -32.59
CA THR A 438 -28.82 9.69 -31.84
C THR A 438 -28.71 8.49 -30.89
N VAL A 439 -27.52 8.16 -30.46
CA VAL A 439 -27.33 7.07 -29.48
C VAL A 439 -27.74 7.57 -28.11
N SER A 440 -28.57 6.80 -27.42
CA SER A 440 -29.10 7.16 -26.09
C SER A 440 -28.61 6.27 -24.97
N ASP A 441 -28.25 5.02 -25.28
CA ASP A 441 -27.83 4.02 -24.31
C ASP A 441 -26.65 3.23 -24.86
N VAL A 442 -25.55 3.12 -24.08
CA VAL A 442 -24.31 2.46 -24.47
C VAL A 442 -23.73 1.67 -23.29
N ASP A 443 -23.47 0.39 -23.48
CA ASP A 443 -22.71 -0.43 -22.54
C ASP A 443 -21.22 -0.09 -22.62
N THR A 444 -20.81 0.93 -21.86
CA THR A 444 -19.39 1.38 -21.79
C THR A 444 -18.44 0.36 -21.16
N GLY A 445 -18.96 -0.64 -20.46
CA GLY A 445 -18.16 -1.78 -19.96
C GLY A 445 -17.70 -2.74 -21.06
N HIS A 446 -18.36 -2.70 -22.24
CA HIS A 446 -18.02 -3.61 -23.34
C HIS A 446 -16.74 -3.13 -24.07
N PRO A 447 -15.77 -4.03 -24.34
CA PRO A 447 -14.47 -3.68 -24.95
C PRO A 447 -14.57 -2.88 -26.25
N VAL A 448 -15.57 -3.14 -27.09
CA VAL A 448 -15.77 -2.45 -28.37
C VAL A 448 -16.23 -1.01 -28.19
N LEU A 449 -16.97 -0.72 -27.11
CA LEU A 449 -17.61 0.58 -26.89
C LEU A 449 -16.88 1.46 -25.88
N LYS A 450 -15.92 0.92 -25.16
CA LYS A 450 -15.17 1.62 -24.13
C LYS A 450 -14.48 2.91 -24.60
N SER A 451 -14.03 2.97 -25.87
CA SER A 451 -13.28 4.09 -26.45
C SER A 451 -14.10 4.90 -27.46
N VAL A 452 -15.42 4.71 -27.53
CA VAL A 452 -16.28 5.33 -28.57
C VAL A 452 -17.01 6.59 -28.09
N GLU A 453 -16.74 7.07 -26.86
CA GLU A 453 -17.28 8.31 -26.27
C GLU A 453 -18.80 8.48 -26.55
N HIS A 454 -19.58 7.43 -26.34
CA HIS A 454 -21.05 7.43 -26.49
C HIS A 454 -21.55 7.86 -27.86
N PHE A 455 -20.76 7.74 -28.94
CA PHE A 455 -21.12 8.23 -30.29
C PHE A 455 -21.50 9.70 -30.33
N GLU A 456 -20.80 10.55 -29.56
CA GLU A 456 -21.14 11.96 -29.40
C GLU A 456 -21.17 12.68 -30.76
N GLY A 457 -22.28 13.37 -31.01
CA GLY A 457 -22.50 14.13 -32.25
C GLY A 457 -22.86 13.31 -33.48
N VAL A 458 -22.85 11.96 -33.41
CA VAL A 458 -23.17 11.09 -34.56
C VAL A 458 -24.67 11.09 -34.82
N ARG A 459 -25.04 11.21 -36.12
CA ARG A 459 -26.43 11.23 -36.59
C ARG A 459 -26.70 10.02 -37.43
N PHE A 460 -27.76 9.32 -37.11
CA PHE A 460 -28.26 8.19 -37.89
C PHE A 460 -29.58 8.57 -38.57
N TYR A 461 -29.62 8.49 -39.87
CA TYR A 461 -30.84 8.76 -40.68
C TYR A 461 -31.60 7.51 -40.99
N GLN A 462 -30.93 6.34 -40.90
CA GLN A 462 -31.54 5.02 -41.10
C GLN A 462 -30.82 3.99 -40.24
N ALA A 463 -31.59 3.12 -39.57
CA ALA A 463 -31.13 1.93 -38.90
C ALA A 463 -32.10 0.77 -39.14
N THR A 464 -31.58 -0.45 -39.27
CA THR A 464 -32.38 -1.68 -39.42
C THR A 464 -32.87 -2.08 -38.02
N HIS A 465 -34.19 -2.22 -37.85
CA HIS A 465 -34.75 -2.65 -36.57
C HIS A 465 -34.64 -4.15 -36.43
N VAL A 466 -33.82 -4.58 -35.47
CA VAL A 466 -33.58 -5.99 -35.13
C VAL A 466 -34.20 -6.27 -33.78
N THR A 467 -35.12 -7.26 -33.73
CA THR A 467 -35.65 -7.78 -32.47
C THR A 467 -34.76 -8.94 -32.00
N PRO A 468 -33.99 -8.75 -30.92
CA PRO A 468 -33.08 -9.77 -30.44
C PRO A 468 -33.82 -10.98 -29.87
N SER A 469 -33.43 -12.17 -30.29
CA SER A 469 -33.92 -13.44 -29.75
C SER A 469 -33.01 -13.95 -28.61
N LYS A 470 -31.71 -14.00 -28.91
CA LYS A 470 -30.65 -14.42 -27.95
C LYS A 470 -29.50 -13.41 -27.86
N SER A 471 -29.48 -12.42 -28.75
CA SER A 471 -28.44 -11.42 -28.81
C SER A 471 -28.59 -10.38 -27.68
N ARG A 472 -27.50 -10.01 -27.05
CA ARG A 472 -27.42 -8.93 -26.07
C ARG A 472 -27.32 -7.59 -26.80
N VAL A 473 -28.12 -6.63 -26.41
CA VAL A 473 -28.03 -5.26 -26.92
C VAL A 473 -26.92 -4.51 -26.18
N LEU A 474 -25.99 -3.93 -26.93
CA LEU A 474 -24.84 -3.17 -26.44
C LEU A 474 -25.02 -1.66 -26.59
N ALA A 475 -25.80 -1.21 -27.59
CA ALA A 475 -26.14 0.20 -27.77
C ALA A 475 -27.54 0.35 -28.37
N ARG A 476 -28.23 1.44 -28.03
CA ARG A 476 -29.58 1.81 -28.53
C ARG A 476 -29.61 3.23 -29.04
N LEU A 477 -30.45 3.44 -30.04
CA LEU A 477 -30.85 4.77 -30.48
C LEU A 477 -31.91 5.39 -29.55
N ASN A 478 -32.16 6.69 -29.69
CA ASN A 478 -33.11 7.45 -28.87
C ASN A 478 -34.59 7.04 -29.06
N ASP A 479 -34.89 6.30 -30.13
CA ASP A 479 -36.19 5.65 -30.37
C ASP A 479 -36.24 4.18 -29.89
N HIS A 480 -35.25 3.76 -29.06
CA HIS A 480 -35.03 2.43 -28.53
C HIS A 480 -34.65 1.36 -29.57
N THR A 481 -34.42 1.72 -30.80
CA THR A 481 -33.90 0.79 -31.84
C THR A 481 -32.52 0.28 -31.42
N PRO A 482 -32.29 -1.04 -31.40
CA PRO A 482 -30.96 -1.57 -31.13
C PRO A 482 -29.98 -1.17 -32.25
N LEU A 483 -28.90 -0.46 -31.90
CA LEU A 483 -27.83 -0.06 -32.82
C LEU A 483 -26.74 -1.11 -32.91
N MET A 484 -26.37 -1.68 -31.76
CA MET A 484 -25.34 -2.70 -31.71
C MET A 484 -25.77 -3.85 -30.80
N LEU A 485 -25.55 -5.08 -31.30
CA LEU A 485 -25.89 -6.31 -30.59
C LEU A 485 -24.70 -7.28 -30.65
N GLU A 486 -24.65 -8.17 -29.68
CA GLU A 486 -23.69 -9.27 -29.60
C GLU A 486 -24.42 -10.59 -29.39
N SER A 487 -23.96 -11.63 -30.06
CA SER A 487 -24.37 -13.01 -29.84
C SER A 487 -23.15 -13.91 -29.71
N GLN A 488 -23.22 -14.87 -28.80
CA GLN A 488 -22.24 -15.95 -28.70
C GLN A 488 -22.86 -17.25 -29.16
N ILE A 489 -22.27 -17.87 -30.17
CA ILE A 489 -22.77 -19.10 -30.80
C ILE A 489 -21.63 -20.11 -30.80
N GLY A 490 -21.81 -21.22 -30.09
CA GLY A 490 -20.72 -22.18 -29.88
C GLY A 490 -19.51 -21.52 -29.24
N GLY A 491 -18.34 -21.63 -29.82
CA GLY A 491 -17.13 -20.95 -29.39
C GLY A 491 -16.92 -19.57 -30.02
N GLY A 492 -17.75 -19.12 -30.94
CA GLY A 492 -17.58 -17.90 -31.74
C GLY A 492 -18.45 -16.75 -31.28
N LYS A 493 -18.13 -15.56 -31.81
CA LYS A 493 -18.81 -14.30 -31.48
C LYS A 493 -19.38 -13.68 -32.76
N VAL A 494 -20.57 -13.12 -32.65
CA VAL A 494 -21.19 -12.33 -33.71
C VAL A 494 -21.53 -10.95 -33.17
N LEU A 495 -20.93 -9.91 -33.76
CA LEU A 495 -21.35 -8.53 -33.55
C LEU A 495 -22.27 -8.10 -34.69
N ILE A 496 -23.36 -7.42 -34.38
CA ILE A 496 -24.30 -6.86 -35.32
C ILE A 496 -24.32 -5.35 -35.13
N PHE A 497 -24.05 -4.60 -36.20
CA PHE A 497 -24.22 -3.17 -36.27
C PHE A 497 -25.35 -2.85 -37.23
N THR A 498 -26.40 -2.19 -36.77
CA THR A 498 -27.68 -2.09 -37.53
C THR A 498 -27.75 -0.90 -38.49
N SER A 499 -26.64 -0.20 -38.71
CA SER A 499 -26.50 0.86 -39.71
C SER A 499 -25.26 0.62 -40.57
N PRO A 500 -25.20 1.07 -41.84
CA PRO A 500 -24.01 0.93 -42.67
C PRO A 500 -22.79 1.68 -42.09
N VAL A 501 -21.60 1.21 -42.45
CA VAL A 501 -20.32 1.88 -42.15
C VAL A 501 -19.89 2.84 -43.25
N ASP A 502 -20.85 3.36 -44.03
CA ASP A 502 -20.66 4.41 -45.03
C ASP A 502 -21.45 5.66 -44.67
N ASP A 503 -21.23 6.75 -45.42
CA ASP A 503 -21.86 8.05 -45.18
C ASP A 503 -23.23 8.23 -45.92
N SER A 504 -23.84 7.13 -46.36
CA SER A 504 -25.09 7.20 -47.11
C SER A 504 -26.30 7.49 -46.24
N VAL A 505 -26.37 6.86 -45.06
CA VAL A 505 -27.52 6.93 -44.15
C VAL A 505 -27.14 7.26 -42.68
N ASN A 506 -25.92 7.63 -42.46
CA ASN A 506 -25.42 8.18 -41.18
C ASN A 506 -24.18 9.04 -41.48
N ASP A 507 -23.68 9.76 -40.49
CA ASP A 507 -22.44 10.54 -40.61
C ASP A 507 -21.29 9.95 -39.78
N PHE A 508 -21.51 8.76 -39.20
CA PHE A 508 -20.57 8.08 -38.31
C PHE A 508 -19.13 7.95 -38.87
N PRO A 509 -18.94 7.57 -40.18
CA PRO A 509 -17.59 7.46 -40.73
C PRO A 509 -16.78 8.77 -40.76
N LYS A 510 -17.43 9.92 -40.53
CA LYS A 510 -16.80 11.23 -40.50
C LYS A 510 -16.45 11.70 -39.08
N HIS A 511 -16.87 10.95 -38.08
CA HIS A 511 -16.59 11.26 -36.66
C HIS A 511 -15.33 10.56 -36.15
N ALA A 512 -14.65 11.21 -35.19
CA ALA A 512 -13.41 10.68 -34.60
C ALA A 512 -13.59 9.31 -33.95
N SER A 513 -14.80 9.01 -33.44
CA SER A 513 -15.15 7.72 -32.83
C SER A 513 -15.23 6.54 -33.79
N PHE A 514 -15.28 6.76 -35.10
CA PHE A 514 -15.38 5.69 -36.08
C PHE A 514 -14.14 4.80 -36.17
N VAL A 515 -12.97 5.42 -36.19
CA VAL A 515 -11.69 4.69 -36.25
C VAL A 515 -11.50 3.78 -35.03
N PRO A 516 -11.62 4.27 -33.78
CA PRO A 516 -11.59 3.40 -32.60
C PRO A 516 -12.65 2.31 -32.63
N PHE A 517 -13.86 2.59 -33.11
CA PHE A 517 -14.93 1.60 -33.20
C PHE A 517 -14.55 0.42 -34.12
N VAL A 518 -14.06 0.69 -35.32
CA VAL A 518 -13.65 -0.37 -36.27
C VAL A 518 -12.47 -1.16 -35.71
N GLN A 519 -11.45 -0.47 -35.17
CA GLN A 519 -10.25 -1.12 -34.61
C GLN A 519 -10.58 -1.99 -33.39
N GLN A 520 -11.40 -1.49 -32.47
CA GLN A 520 -11.82 -2.25 -31.28
C GLN A 520 -12.72 -3.43 -31.65
N SER A 521 -13.62 -3.27 -32.65
CA SER A 521 -14.45 -4.37 -33.17
C SER A 521 -13.58 -5.45 -33.77
N ALA A 522 -12.61 -5.09 -34.62
CA ALA A 522 -11.68 -6.04 -35.22
C ALA A 522 -10.80 -6.73 -34.17
N ALA A 523 -10.29 -6.00 -33.19
CA ALA A 523 -9.49 -6.54 -32.11
C ALA A 523 -10.30 -7.51 -31.21
N TYR A 524 -11.51 -7.13 -30.84
CA TYR A 524 -12.39 -7.94 -30.00
C TYR A 524 -12.79 -9.24 -30.66
N LEU A 525 -13.23 -9.18 -31.94
CA LEU A 525 -13.61 -10.33 -32.73
C LEU A 525 -12.40 -11.19 -33.15
N GLY A 526 -11.28 -10.56 -33.44
CA GLY A 526 -10.04 -11.24 -33.80
C GLY A 526 -9.33 -11.93 -32.62
N GLY A 527 -9.98 -12.05 -31.45
CA GLY A 527 -9.41 -12.72 -30.29
C GLY A 527 -8.42 -11.86 -29.49
N GLY A 528 -8.47 -10.54 -29.66
CA GLY A 528 -7.77 -9.55 -28.81
C GLY A 528 -8.52 -9.28 -27.50
N GLY A 529 -9.11 -10.30 -26.87
CA GLY A 529 -9.67 -10.20 -25.50
C GLY A 529 -8.58 -9.83 -24.50
N ALA A 530 -8.96 -9.56 -23.26
CA ALA A 530 -8.05 -9.15 -22.16
C ALA A 530 -6.80 -10.04 -22.10
N GLU A 531 -5.79 -9.69 -22.90
CA GLU A 531 -4.51 -10.36 -22.89
C GLU A 531 -3.73 -9.83 -21.69
N GLN A 532 -3.13 -10.74 -20.91
CA GLN A 532 -2.28 -10.36 -19.80
C GLN A 532 -1.15 -9.44 -20.30
N PRO A 533 -0.78 -8.41 -19.53
CA PRO A 533 0.40 -7.59 -19.85
C PRO A 533 1.62 -8.48 -20.03
N VAL A 534 2.46 -8.20 -21.01
CA VAL A 534 3.71 -8.94 -21.23
C VAL A 534 4.91 -8.29 -20.52
N ASN A 535 4.78 -7.03 -20.13
CA ASN A 535 5.74 -6.31 -19.32
C ASN A 535 5.13 -6.10 -17.93
N GLN A 536 5.76 -6.66 -16.90
CA GLN A 536 5.22 -6.69 -15.56
C GLN A 536 6.26 -6.25 -14.54
N LEU A 537 5.80 -5.80 -13.39
CA LEU A 537 6.65 -5.56 -12.23
C LEU A 537 6.97 -6.86 -11.50
N VAL A 538 8.12 -6.90 -10.85
CA VAL A 538 8.42 -7.94 -9.86
C VAL A 538 7.30 -8.00 -8.83
N ASP A 539 7.02 -9.18 -8.31
CA ASP A 539 5.94 -9.52 -7.39
C ASP A 539 4.52 -9.43 -8.00
N SER A 540 4.39 -9.17 -9.30
CA SER A 540 3.11 -9.36 -10.00
C SER A 540 2.80 -10.83 -10.24
N TYR A 541 1.51 -11.13 -10.52
CA TYR A 541 1.04 -12.49 -10.72
C TYR A 541 0.67 -12.75 -12.17
N VAL A 542 1.12 -13.88 -12.69
CA VAL A 542 0.67 -14.42 -13.99
C VAL A 542 -0.36 -15.50 -13.74
N GLU A 543 -1.49 -15.39 -14.43
CA GLU A 543 -2.56 -16.38 -14.38
C GLU A 543 -2.20 -17.59 -15.24
N LEU A 544 -2.17 -18.76 -14.60
CA LEU A 544 -1.82 -20.02 -15.26
C LEU A 544 -3.04 -20.79 -15.76
N ARG A 545 -4.23 -20.54 -15.19
CA ARG A 545 -5.46 -21.29 -15.44
C ARG A 545 -6.63 -20.35 -15.60
N THR A 546 -7.12 -20.21 -16.82
CA THR A 546 -8.34 -19.47 -17.19
C THR A 546 -9.35 -20.42 -17.81
N GLY A 547 -10.60 -20.47 -17.33
CA GLY A 547 -11.72 -21.14 -17.98
C GLY A 547 -11.62 -22.67 -18.11
N GLU A 548 -12.06 -23.18 -19.23
CA GLU A 548 -12.04 -24.60 -19.59
C GLU A 548 -10.61 -25.03 -19.91
N GLY A 549 -10.09 -26.04 -19.25
CA GLY A 549 -8.71 -26.52 -19.43
C GLY A 549 -7.96 -26.73 -18.10
N LYS A 550 -8.71 -26.86 -17.01
CA LYS A 550 -8.19 -26.91 -15.64
C LYS A 550 -7.21 -28.06 -15.36
N ASN A 551 -7.16 -29.10 -16.18
CA ASN A 551 -6.41 -30.34 -15.89
C ASN A 551 -5.06 -30.45 -16.61
N ALA A 552 -4.74 -29.58 -17.57
CA ALA A 552 -3.44 -29.62 -18.23
C ALA A 552 -2.36 -28.95 -17.35
N PRO A 553 -1.12 -29.48 -17.32
CA PRO A 553 -0.04 -28.87 -16.54
C PRO A 553 0.37 -27.54 -17.18
N ALA A 554 0.48 -26.51 -16.33
CA ALA A 554 1.12 -25.25 -16.70
C ALA A 554 2.63 -25.37 -16.55
N GLU A 555 3.38 -24.54 -17.25
CA GLU A 555 4.84 -24.52 -17.17
C GLU A 555 5.32 -23.06 -17.13
N VAL A 556 6.25 -22.78 -16.22
CA VAL A 556 6.95 -21.49 -16.15
C VAL A 556 8.43 -21.78 -16.16
N LEU A 557 9.13 -21.19 -17.12
CA LEU A 557 10.59 -21.28 -17.26
C LEU A 557 11.19 -19.90 -16.99
N ASP A 558 12.28 -19.86 -16.26
CA ASP A 558 13.08 -18.65 -16.05
C ASP A 558 13.93 -18.32 -17.30
N GLU A 559 14.69 -17.22 -17.24
CA GLU A 559 15.58 -16.78 -18.32
C GLU A 559 16.60 -17.84 -18.73
N GLY A 560 17.04 -18.68 -17.81
CA GLY A 560 17.95 -19.81 -18.04
C GLY A 560 17.27 -21.05 -18.59
N GLY A 561 15.96 -21.06 -18.77
CA GLY A 561 15.18 -22.22 -19.21
C GLY A 561 14.92 -23.25 -18.12
N LYS A 562 15.17 -22.91 -16.85
CA LYS A 562 14.89 -23.79 -15.70
C LYS A 562 13.41 -23.66 -15.33
N ARG A 563 12.78 -24.79 -15.02
CA ARG A 563 11.42 -24.82 -14.47
C ARG A 563 11.42 -24.23 -13.05
N VAL A 564 10.53 -23.26 -12.83
CA VAL A 564 10.36 -22.62 -11.53
C VAL A 564 9.15 -23.18 -10.74
N LEU A 565 8.22 -23.83 -11.43
CA LEU A 565 7.11 -24.54 -10.80
C LEU A 565 7.52 -25.95 -10.39
N SER A 566 7.16 -26.36 -9.19
CA SER A 566 7.18 -27.78 -8.78
C SER A 566 6.14 -28.58 -9.58
N LEU A 567 6.26 -29.91 -9.61
CA LEU A 567 5.30 -30.80 -10.30
C LEU A 567 3.86 -30.64 -9.77
N GLN A 568 3.72 -30.40 -8.46
CA GLN A 568 2.41 -30.17 -7.86
C GLN A 568 1.83 -28.83 -8.27
N GLU A 569 2.60 -27.73 -8.18
CA GLU A 569 2.18 -26.39 -8.59
C GLU A 569 1.80 -26.34 -10.07
N ALA A 570 2.54 -27.04 -10.93
CA ALA A 570 2.23 -27.12 -12.36
C ALA A 570 0.81 -27.65 -12.62
N THR A 571 0.27 -28.50 -11.71
CA THR A 571 -1.08 -29.07 -11.85
C THR A 571 -2.16 -28.33 -11.07
N THR A 572 -1.80 -27.63 -9.99
CA THR A 572 -2.77 -27.04 -9.04
C THR A 572 -2.75 -25.51 -8.98
N ALA A 573 -1.59 -24.86 -9.23
CA ALA A 573 -1.50 -23.41 -9.08
C ALA A 573 -2.39 -22.67 -10.10
N ALA A 574 -3.20 -21.73 -9.59
CA ALA A 574 -3.99 -20.83 -10.42
C ALA A 574 -3.13 -19.69 -10.96
N ASN A 575 -2.22 -19.17 -10.15
CA ASN A 575 -1.35 -18.04 -10.45
C ASN A 575 0.09 -18.36 -10.04
N TYR A 576 1.05 -17.65 -10.64
CA TYR A 576 2.46 -17.68 -10.27
C TYR A 576 2.99 -16.27 -10.05
N ALA A 577 3.71 -16.04 -8.94
CA ALA A 577 4.34 -14.77 -8.62
C ALA A 577 5.70 -14.66 -9.34
N LEU A 578 5.90 -13.57 -10.09
CA LEU A 578 7.14 -13.28 -10.81
C LEU A 578 8.13 -12.61 -9.84
N SER A 579 9.01 -13.38 -9.24
CA SER A 579 9.83 -12.96 -8.07
C SER A 579 11.14 -12.28 -8.42
N SER A 580 11.59 -12.29 -9.68
CA SER A 580 12.86 -11.69 -10.08
C SER A 580 12.78 -11.01 -11.44
N GLU A 581 13.67 -10.03 -11.67
CA GLU A 581 13.81 -9.33 -12.95
C GLU A 581 14.35 -10.27 -14.03
N GLY A 582 13.80 -10.18 -15.24
CA GLY A 582 14.24 -10.97 -16.39
C GLY A 582 13.07 -11.46 -17.25
N PHE A 583 13.27 -12.57 -17.94
CA PHE A 583 12.30 -13.14 -18.85
C PHE A 583 11.76 -14.47 -18.33
N TYR A 584 10.44 -14.62 -18.38
CA TYR A 584 9.75 -15.85 -18.06
C TYR A 584 8.96 -16.36 -19.27
N GLU A 585 9.18 -17.62 -19.66
CA GLU A 585 8.33 -18.29 -20.62
C GLU A 585 7.21 -19.00 -19.90
N VAL A 586 5.99 -18.55 -20.12
CA VAL A 586 4.79 -19.10 -19.47
C VAL A 586 3.98 -19.90 -20.48
N LYS A 587 3.72 -21.17 -20.19
CA LYS A 587 2.77 -22.01 -20.89
C LYS A 587 1.58 -22.27 -19.97
N THR A 588 0.44 -21.70 -20.30
CA THR A 588 -0.79 -21.86 -19.52
C THR A 588 -1.39 -23.25 -19.70
N ALA A 589 -2.31 -23.64 -18.82
CA ALA A 589 -3.05 -24.90 -18.93
C ALA A 589 -3.84 -25.04 -20.26
N SER A 590 -4.22 -23.94 -20.90
CA SER A 590 -4.82 -23.94 -22.23
C SER A 590 -3.82 -24.23 -23.38
N GLY A 591 -2.53 -24.39 -23.08
CA GLY A 591 -1.46 -24.62 -24.06
C GLY A 591 -0.90 -23.34 -24.68
N ARG A 592 -1.44 -22.16 -24.34
CA ARG A 592 -0.95 -20.88 -24.82
C ARG A 592 0.41 -20.57 -24.23
N ARG A 593 1.36 -20.19 -25.09
CA ARG A 593 2.70 -19.73 -24.66
C ARG A 593 2.77 -18.21 -24.72
N THR A 594 3.41 -17.61 -23.73
CA THR A 594 3.71 -16.17 -23.67
C THR A 594 5.11 -15.96 -23.11
N LEU A 595 5.77 -14.91 -23.55
CA LEU A 595 7.03 -14.43 -22.96
C LEU A 595 6.71 -13.20 -22.11
N GLN A 596 6.95 -13.32 -20.83
CA GLN A 596 6.79 -12.21 -19.88
C GLN A 596 8.16 -11.55 -19.64
N ALA A 597 8.23 -10.24 -19.73
CA ALA A 597 9.37 -9.46 -19.29
C ALA A 597 9.03 -8.83 -17.95
N VAL A 598 9.87 -9.06 -16.97
CA VAL A 598 9.66 -8.61 -15.59
C VAL A 598 10.78 -7.66 -15.21
N HIS A 599 10.43 -6.51 -14.67
CA HIS A 599 11.40 -5.52 -14.23
C HIS A 599 11.12 -5.07 -12.81
N ALA A 600 12.17 -4.65 -12.09
CA ALA A 600 12.06 -4.06 -10.78
C ALA A 600 11.30 -2.71 -10.84
N ASP A 601 10.67 -2.33 -9.74
CA ASP A 601 10.02 -1.01 -9.63
C ASP A 601 11.08 0.10 -9.65
N ARG A 602 11.13 0.89 -10.73
CA ARG A 602 12.13 1.95 -10.93
C ARG A 602 12.02 3.11 -9.95
N ARG A 603 11.03 3.12 -9.06
CA ARG A 603 11.03 4.01 -7.89
C ARG A 603 12.17 3.71 -6.93
N GLU A 604 12.65 2.47 -6.87
CA GLU A 604 13.84 2.05 -6.12
C GLU A 604 15.17 2.61 -6.69
N SER A 605 15.14 3.19 -7.90
CA SER A 605 16.29 3.87 -8.50
C SER A 605 16.53 5.28 -7.96
N ASP A 606 15.55 5.86 -7.27
CA ASP A 606 15.71 7.14 -6.55
C ASP A 606 16.27 6.85 -5.15
N LEU A 607 17.61 6.99 -5.01
CA LEU A 607 18.33 6.70 -3.78
C LEU A 607 18.27 7.85 -2.75
N THR A 608 17.30 8.75 -2.86
CA THR A 608 17.07 9.84 -1.89
C THR A 608 16.60 9.30 -0.56
N ILE A 609 17.26 9.69 0.52
CA ILE A 609 16.98 9.23 1.88
C ILE A 609 15.85 10.04 2.52
N ILE A 610 15.10 9.42 3.42
CA ILE A 610 14.08 10.09 4.23
C ILE A 610 14.74 11.18 5.11
N PRO A 611 14.22 12.42 5.12
CA PRO A 611 14.71 13.48 5.99
C PRO A 611 14.72 13.07 7.48
N LYS A 612 15.71 13.53 8.24
CA LYS A 612 15.87 13.19 9.67
C LYS A 612 14.63 13.53 10.49
N GLU A 613 13.99 14.66 10.18
CA GLU A 613 12.77 15.10 10.87
C GLU A 613 11.63 14.08 10.69
N THR A 614 11.50 13.50 9.48
CA THR A 614 10.51 12.47 9.19
C THR A 614 10.85 11.15 9.88
N GLN A 615 12.15 10.78 9.94
CA GLN A 615 12.61 9.60 10.68
C GLN A 615 12.29 9.71 12.17
N ASP A 616 12.52 10.89 12.77
CA ASP A 616 12.27 11.13 14.19
C ASP A 616 10.77 11.16 14.50
N LEU A 617 9.95 11.70 13.60
CA LEU A 617 8.50 11.61 13.69
C LEU A 617 8.03 10.14 13.66
N TRP A 618 8.59 9.32 12.77
CA TRP A 618 8.23 7.91 12.68
C TRP A 618 8.60 7.14 13.95
N LYS A 619 9.81 7.32 14.48
CA LYS A 619 10.21 6.73 15.77
C LYS A 619 9.25 7.11 16.90
N GLY A 620 8.72 8.36 16.88
CA GLY A 620 7.78 8.87 17.85
C GLY A 620 6.37 8.30 17.79
N THR A 621 6.02 7.51 16.75
CA THR A 621 4.68 6.87 16.63
C THR A 621 4.49 5.66 17.54
N GLY A 622 5.57 5.05 18.04
CA GLY A 622 5.57 3.89 18.95
C GLY A 622 5.71 4.26 20.44
N ALA A 623 6.34 3.37 21.22
CA ALA A 623 6.53 3.41 22.68
C ALA A 623 7.33 4.63 23.19
N GLY A 624 6.97 5.82 22.83
CA GLY A 624 7.60 7.10 23.27
C GLY A 624 6.79 8.32 22.86
N GLY A 625 5.78 8.12 22.02
CA GLY A 625 4.99 9.20 21.45
C GLY A 625 3.61 9.33 22.08
N GLY A 626 3.49 9.94 23.23
CA GLY A 626 2.21 10.47 23.72
C GLY A 626 1.76 11.61 22.80
N GLY A 627 1.10 11.26 21.67
CA GLY A 627 0.69 12.22 20.67
C GLY A 627 -0.46 13.09 21.12
N ASN A 628 -0.24 14.39 21.24
CA ASN A 628 -1.27 15.39 21.08
C ASN A 628 -1.37 15.78 19.61
N GLY A 629 -2.60 15.96 19.14
CA GLY A 629 -2.98 16.22 17.77
C GLY A 629 -2.36 17.48 17.12
N PRO A 630 -2.74 17.82 15.86
CA PRO A 630 -2.00 18.72 14.99
C PRO A 630 -2.00 20.16 15.52
N GLY A 631 -0.85 20.68 15.97
CA GLY A 631 -0.67 22.09 16.30
C GLY A 631 0.35 22.44 17.38
N GLY A 632 1.14 21.52 17.93
CA GLY A 632 2.13 21.79 18.96
C GLY A 632 3.56 21.85 18.45
N ALA A 633 4.25 22.96 18.63
CA ALA A 633 5.66 23.14 18.33
C ALA A 633 6.52 22.06 19.00
N VAL A 634 7.38 21.41 18.21
CA VAL A 634 8.29 20.35 18.64
C VAL A 634 9.39 20.97 19.49
N SER A 635 9.29 20.83 20.82
CA SER A 635 10.46 20.97 21.70
C SER A 635 11.29 19.67 21.64
N PRO A 636 12.63 19.76 21.67
CA PRO A 636 13.48 18.57 21.60
C PRO A 636 13.11 17.62 22.74
N ALA A 637 12.95 16.36 22.40
CA ALA A 637 12.57 15.30 23.30
C ALA A 637 13.67 15.08 24.34
N GLU A 638 13.61 15.86 25.44
CA GLU A 638 14.24 15.44 26.69
C GLU A 638 13.56 14.13 27.13
N ASP A 639 14.36 13.12 27.40
CA ASP A 639 13.98 11.85 28.02
C ASP A 639 12.82 12.06 29.02
N GLN A 640 11.58 11.75 28.65
CA GLN A 640 10.42 11.84 29.52
C GLN A 640 10.48 10.70 30.54
N LYS A 641 11.27 10.90 31.57
CA LYS A 641 11.27 10.06 32.79
C LYS A 641 9.95 10.32 33.51
N ALA A 642 9.09 9.31 33.63
CA ALA A 642 7.83 9.46 34.36
C ALA A 642 8.04 10.01 35.75
N PRO A 643 7.35 11.10 36.16
CA PRO A 643 7.54 11.70 37.46
C PRO A 643 6.93 10.80 38.56
N TRP A 644 7.77 10.22 39.43
CA TRP A 644 7.27 9.48 40.59
C TRP A 644 6.90 10.49 41.69
N SER A 645 5.61 10.61 41.99
CA SER A 645 5.07 11.52 42.96
C SER A 645 5.43 11.03 44.39
N LEU A 646 6.00 11.94 45.20
CA LEU A 646 6.25 11.70 46.62
C LEU A 646 5.03 12.00 47.51
N SER A 647 3.92 12.44 46.95
CA SER A 647 2.69 12.81 47.65
C SER A 647 2.15 11.72 48.59
N PRO A 648 2.15 10.40 48.25
CA PRO A 648 1.68 9.37 49.19
C PRO A 648 2.54 9.29 50.47
N VAL A 649 3.87 9.45 50.32
CA VAL A 649 4.80 9.40 51.47
C VAL A 649 4.61 10.61 52.36
N ILE A 650 4.45 11.80 51.76
CA ILE A 650 4.20 13.04 52.52
C ILE A 650 2.85 12.99 53.22
N LEU A 651 1.81 12.43 52.59
CA LEU A 651 0.51 12.24 53.20
C LEU A 651 0.57 11.32 54.43
N MET A 652 1.31 10.22 54.33
CA MET A 652 1.52 9.29 55.46
C MET A 652 2.25 9.96 56.61
N LEU A 653 3.25 10.78 56.31
CA LEU A 653 4.03 11.54 57.30
C LEU A 653 3.17 12.64 57.96
N LEU A 654 2.32 13.32 57.20
CA LEU A 654 1.36 14.30 57.69
C LEU A 654 0.34 13.66 58.64
N LEU A 655 -0.17 12.46 58.31
CA LEU A 655 -1.09 11.70 59.15
C LEU A 655 -0.42 11.33 60.50
N LEU A 656 0.82 10.88 60.47
CA LEU A 656 1.59 10.55 61.68
C LEU A 656 1.80 11.78 62.55
N VAL A 657 2.14 12.92 61.96
CA VAL A 657 2.33 14.20 62.72
C VAL A 657 0.98 14.67 63.29
N ALA A 658 -0.12 14.53 62.56
CA ALA A 658 -1.45 14.90 63.08
C ALA A 658 -1.90 14.01 64.26
N LEU A 659 -1.61 12.70 64.19
CA LEU A 659 -1.86 11.80 65.32
C LEU A 659 -1.01 12.14 66.53
N ALA A 660 0.26 12.46 66.32
CA ALA A 660 1.15 12.88 67.38
C ALA A 660 0.70 14.21 68.04
N GLU A 661 0.28 15.21 67.22
CA GLU A 661 -0.27 16.48 67.73
C GLU A 661 -1.53 16.24 68.52
N SER A 662 -2.43 15.42 68.07
CA SER A 662 -3.69 15.05 68.72
C SER A 662 -3.40 14.35 70.07
N ALA A 663 -2.43 13.44 70.14
CA ALA A 663 -2.05 12.75 71.39
C ALA A 663 -1.46 13.72 72.43
N VAL A 664 -0.54 14.60 72.00
CA VAL A 664 0.06 15.61 72.87
C VAL A 664 -0.96 16.64 73.33
N ALA A 665 -1.80 17.12 72.43
CA ALA A 665 -2.89 18.05 72.74
C ALA A 665 -3.89 17.47 73.75
N ASN A 666 -4.29 16.19 73.58
CA ASN A 666 -5.20 15.50 74.49
C ASN A 666 -4.55 15.21 75.84
N GLY A 667 -3.24 14.92 75.90
CA GLY A 667 -2.48 14.81 77.14
C GLY A 667 -2.42 16.12 77.89
N TYR A 668 -2.36 17.24 77.17
CA TYR A 668 -2.34 18.61 77.76
C TYR A 668 -3.70 19.04 78.35
N LEU A 669 -4.81 18.59 77.79
CA LEU A 669 -6.18 18.93 78.23
C LEU A 669 -6.68 18.07 79.38
N ARG A 670 -5.97 17.01 79.80
CA ARG A 670 -6.31 16.24 81.00
C ARG A 670 -6.03 17.04 82.26
N THR A 671 -7.10 17.44 82.94
CA THR A 671 -7.06 18.09 84.25
C THR A 671 -6.59 17.11 85.33
N PRO A 672 -5.90 17.59 86.41
CA PRO A 672 -5.35 16.73 87.49
C PRO A 672 -6.38 15.99 88.37
N ALA A 673 -7.69 16.08 88.05
CA ALA A 673 -8.78 15.54 88.87
C ALA A 673 -8.98 13.99 88.76
N ASP A 674 -8.33 13.31 87.83
CA ASP A 674 -8.56 11.86 87.62
C ASP A 674 -7.48 10.95 88.22
N ARG A 675 -6.65 11.45 89.18
CA ARG A 675 -5.75 10.59 89.95
C ARG A 675 -6.35 10.36 91.34
N VAL A 676 -7.47 9.66 91.46
CA VAL A 676 -7.91 9.05 92.70
C VAL A 676 -7.17 7.73 92.87
N LEU A 677 -6.28 7.70 93.90
CA LEU A 677 -5.64 6.48 94.35
C LEU A 677 -6.70 5.49 94.92
N PRO A 678 -6.59 4.19 94.69
CA PRO A 678 -7.47 3.23 95.35
C PRO A 678 -7.15 3.16 96.85
N ALA A 679 -8.18 3.33 97.68
CA ALA A 679 -8.11 3.20 99.13
C ALA A 679 -7.80 1.75 99.54
N ARG A 680 -6.75 1.59 100.38
CA ARG A 680 -6.50 0.34 101.08
C ARG A 680 -7.68 0.10 102.07
N SER A 681 -8.38 -1.01 101.90
CA SER A 681 -9.21 -1.61 102.95
C SER A 681 -8.44 -2.72 103.66
N ALA A 682 -8.18 -2.50 104.97
CA ALA A 682 -7.66 -3.50 105.83
C ALA A 682 -8.79 -4.30 106.49
N ASP A 683 -8.49 -5.60 106.63
CA ASP A 683 -8.92 -6.59 107.60
C ASP A 683 -10.38 -6.74 108.06
N ALA A 684 -10.92 -7.88 108.00
CA ALA A 684 -10.92 -8.85 109.07
C ALA A 684 -11.89 -10.03 108.79
N ALA A 685 -11.27 -11.16 108.84
CA ALA A 685 -11.62 -12.36 109.60
C ALA A 685 -13.12 -12.73 109.76
N ARG A 686 -13.56 -13.87 109.25
CA ARG A 686 -13.99 -15.10 109.97
C ARG A 686 -14.81 -16.02 109.06
N ALA A 687 -14.28 -17.20 109.01
CA ALA A 687 -15.09 -18.41 108.70
C ALA A 687 -16.06 -18.68 109.86
N PRO A 688 -16.91 -19.75 109.86
CA PRO A 688 -17.01 -20.92 108.93
C PRO A 688 -18.47 -21.42 108.69
N GLN A 689 -18.50 -22.55 108.00
CA GLN A 689 -19.42 -23.71 108.13
C GLN A 689 -20.81 -23.72 107.46
N GLN A 690 -20.88 -24.81 106.63
CA GLN A 690 -21.91 -25.85 106.59
C GLN A 690 -23.33 -25.43 106.08
N VAL A 691 -23.80 -26.01 105.05
CA VAL A 691 -24.28 -27.36 104.73
C VAL A 691 -24.32 -27.54 103.20
#